data_f8d4fdc35fe2030a8743122963231338
#
_entry.id   f8d4fdc35fe2030a8743122963231338
#
_cell.length_a   1.000
_cell.length_b   1.000
_cell.length_c   1.000
_cell.angle_alpha   90.00
_cell.angle_beta   90.00
_cell.angle_gamma   90.00
#
_symmetry.space_group_name_H-M   'P 1'
#
loop_
_entity.id
_entity.type
_entity.pdbx_description
1 polymer ?
#
loop_
_entity_poly.entity_id
_entity_poly.type
_entity_poly.pdbx_seq_one_letter_code
_entity_poly.pdbx_strand_id
1 'polypeptide(L)'
;MKIKILGFNLFAKGGTSRSNINLIKSFIKANHEVVYYNFKTFDKTAKFNTMINEQLFDKHLSFEEFRTSEDFVNTDLVILTRETFFYLAREIKSINPNAMVVGEIHGPLAYIDDNQDLAFDAIDAYRVSSIDIKRDFIERYGKENVFNQYVDASHIIANEEPSVTRRNLLIKARFEDNIKDISYVIKMMNRIINVKGYDDIHLYIKGYGPSEILYKNLIHYYQLEEHVHMNEREPKNYIYISSSPYETLGYSILESIAEGNKTFIYAGKDGVLKRIYEPYHAVQFLEKDIHEDSDRLIEFIDDKYTKEERAEDVALLNATFIDRDYASDFIEASKACMDGLKIGSGSKAKVTQKVRKKSKLDYGRDLYEQYKTKPVIRTVLNNERVFNFAKKKYEKRKMDKLKQQYDAITPSENKVFIESFHGNNFSGDPKYIALYIKEHFPEKEVYVSSRNALVDMEIRNHNLIPVRFGSNIYNQTFRSCKYIVVNGNTLDRVFKHKDQIFVQTWHGFPLKRMLNDLEDKTERNAQVAAFKPRMKKWDYLLTSSAVNTMLLESSFNIQPEQDLQILQLGAPRNEYLMNHDETEKERVLTKYFFTKSNDKKYILFCQTWRKEKRALLSKINLNILLEQLPEEYEVIVKLHPNESHLRVTYSELSDRIHCFYNELVDIQELYLISDAMITDYSSTIFDYAHLNKPIFLLQEDTEVYSEQIGFYFDIFELVTIEIASNDERILARQLLENKQPDYQNITDQLLQDDKIGTTENIVNYIFK
;
A
#
# COMPACT_ATOMS: atom_id res chain seq x y z
N MET A 1 15.11 -41.18 -9.71
CA MET A 1 13.91 -40.67 -10.42
C MET A 1 14.27 -39.39 -11.16
N LYS A 2 13.58 -39.14 -12.26
CA LYS A 2 13.61 -37.83 -12.94
C LYS A 2 12.48 -36.97 -12.42
N ILE A 3 12.82 -35.90 -11.74
CA ILE A 3 11.88 -34.99 -11.08
C ILE A 3 11.89 -33.63 -11.80
N LYS A 4 10.74 -33.15 -12.19
CA LYS A 4 10.60 -31.82 -12.79
C LYS A 4 9.68 -30.96 -11.94
N ILE A 5 10.17 -29.79 -11.55
CA ILE A 5 9.50 -28.87 -10.65
C ILE A 5 9.16 -27.58 -11.43
N LEU A 6 7.90 -27.17 -11.43
CA LEU A 6 7.49 -25.91 -12.00
C LEU A 6 7.20 -24.90 -10.90
N GLY A 7 7.94 -23.80 -10.89
CA GLY A 7 7.71 -22.68 -9.96
C GLY A 7 7.70 -21.34 -10.67
N PHE A 8 7.25 -20.29 -9.95
CA PHE A 8 7.03 -18.99 -10.55
C PHE A 8 8.31 -18.23 -10.84
N ASN A 9 9.17 -18.07 -9.81
CA ASN A 9 10.50 -17.45 -9.94
C ASN A 9 11.38 -17.88 -8.77
N LEU A 10 12.27 -18.85 -8.99
CA LEU A 10 13.19 -19.37 -7.97
C LEU A 10 14.19 -18.32 -7.48
N PHE A 11 14.62 -17.44 -8.38
CA PHE A 11 15.70 -16.47 -8.16
C PHE A 11 15.22 -15.16 -7.53
N ALA A 12 13.93 -15.06 -7.16
CA ALA A 12 13.40 -13.98 -6.36
C ALA A 12 13.56 -14.28 -4.86
N LYS A 13 13.74 -13.23 -4.04
CA LYS A 13 13.75 -13.37 -2.58
C LYS A 13 12.32 -13.62 -2.07
N GLY A 14 12.14 -14.64 -1.23
CA GLY A 14 10.85 -14.94 -0.59
C GLY A 14 10.74 -16.36 -0.05
N GLY A 15 9.73 -16.59 0.81
CA GLY A 15 9.52 -17.88 1.48
C GLY A 15 9.29 -19.04 0.50
N THR A 16 8.50 -18.83 -0.56
CA THR A 16 8.27 -19.86 -1.59
C THR A 16 9.56 -20.22 -2.34
N SER A 17 10.40 -19.22 -2.66
CA SER A 17 11.70 -19.50 -3.30
C SER A 17 12.61 -20.30 -2.37
N ARG A 18 12.65 -19.95 -1.08
CA ARG A 18 13.41 -20.71 -0.06
C ARG A 18 12.90 -22.15 0.04
N SER A 19 11.58 -22.34 0.13
CA SER A 19 10.98 -23.67 0.16
C SER A 19 11.35 -24.51 -1.05
N ASN A 20 11.30 -23.93 -2.26
CA ASN A 20 11.69 -24.63 -3.48
C ASN A 20 13.17 -24.95 -3.54
N ILE A 21 14.05 -24.07 -3.04
CA ILE A 21 15.49 -24.34 -2.95
C ILE A 21 15.76 -25.52 -2.00
N ASN A 22 15.11 -25.56 -0.84
CA ASN A 22 15.28 -26.66 0.10
C ASN A 22 14.74 -27.97 -0.47
N LEU A 23 13.57 -27.95 -1.13
CA LEU A 23 13.01 -29.08 -1.86
C LEU A 23 13.99 -29.63 -2.91
N ILE A 24 14.60 -28.77 -3.70
CA ILE A 24 15.63 -29.16 -4.69
C ILE A 24 16.81 -29.83 -3.99
N LYS A 25 17.34 -29.22 -2.92
CA LYS A 25 18.47 -29.76 -2.16
C LYS A 25 18.18 -31.15 -1.59
N SER A 26 16.97 -31.37 -1.07
CA SER A 26 16.55 -32.67 -0.54
C SER A 26 16.52 -33.76 -1.62
N PHE A 27 15.96 -33.46 -2.79
CA PHE A 27 15.94 -34.42 -3.89
C PHE A 27 17.33 -34.71 -4.46
N ILE A 28 18.20 -33.70 -4.56
CA ILE A 28 19.58 -33.88 -5.00
C ILE A 28 20.37 -34.72 -3.99
N LYS A 29 20.21 -34.46 -2.68
CA LYS A 29 20.82 -35.26 -1.61
C LYS A 29 20.38 -36.73 -1.66
N ALA A 30 19.17 -37.00 -2.08
CA ALA A 30 18.62 -38.33 -2.31
C ALA A 30 19.00 -38.95 -3.69
N ASN A 31 19.97 -38.36 -4.41
CA ASN A 31 20.43 -38.80 -5.73
C ASN A 31 19.38 -38.86 -6.82
N HIS A 32 18.44 -37.92 -6.84
CA HIS A 32 17.47 -37.76 -7.93
C HIS A 32 17.98 -36.76 -8.97
N GLU A 33 17.56 -36.94 -10.23
CA GLU A 33 17.77 -35.95 -11.30
C GLU A 33 16.67 -34.91 -11.23
N VAL A 34 17.02 -33.61 -11.05
CA VAL A 34 16.08 -32.53 -10.84
C VAL A 34 16.23 -31.47 -11.93
N VAL A 35 15.11 -31.14 -12.59
CA VAL A 35 15.03 -29.98 -13.48
C VAL A 35 14.01 -29.01 -12.89
N TYR A 36 14.44 -27.81 -12.58
CA TYR A 36 13.53 -26.75 -12.13
C TYR A 36 13.17 -25.84 -13.29
N TYR A 37 11.89 -25.78 -13.61
CA TYR A 37 11.34 -24.88 -14.61
C TYR A 37 10.85 -23.59 -13.96
N ASN A 38 11.43 -22.47 -14.38
CA ASN A 38 11.00 -21.15 -13.96
C ASN A 38 9.92 -20.64 -14.91
N PHE A 39 8.75 -20.31 -14.38
CA PHE A 39 7.63 -19.84 -15.21
C PHE A 39 7.91 -18.46 -15.81
N LYS A 40 8.55 -17.57 -15.05
CA LYS A 40 9.06 -16.29 -15.56
C LYS A 40 10.46 -16.46 -16.12
N THR A 41 10.78 -15.65 -17.13
CA THR A 41 12.17 -15.45 -17.54
C THR A 41 12.98 -14.98 -16.36
N PHE A 42 14.21 -15.43 -16.25
CA PHE A 42 15.09 -15.07 -15.14
C PHE A 42 16.34 -14.31 -15.63
N ASP A 43 16.79 -13.39 -14.80
CA ASP A 43 18.07 -12.72 -14.99
C ASP A 43 19.23 -13.69 -14.73
N LYS A 44 20.21 -13.74 -15.64
CA LYS A 44 21.35 -14.65 -15.54
C LYS A 44 22.21 -14.36 -14.31
N THR A 45 22.35 -13.09 -13.93
CA THR A 45 23.12 -12.67 -12.76
C THR A 45 22.41 -13.09 -11.47
N ALA A 46 21.09 -12.90 -11.39
CA ALA A 46 20.29 -13.35 -10.25
C ALA A 46 20.34 -14.87 -10.09
N LYS A 47 20.25 -15.65 -11.19
CA LYS A 47 20.43 -17.09 -11.19
C LYS A 47 21.80 -17.46 -10.63
N PHE A 48 22.88 -16.89 -11.18
CA PHE A 48 24.25 -17.22 -10.79
C PHE A 48 24.52 -16.89 -9.31
N ASN A 49 24.09 -15.71 -8.85
CA ASN A 49 24.19 -15.31 -7.44
C ASN A 49 23.44 -16.29 -6.51
N THR A 50 22.23 -16.69 -6.88
CA THR A 50 21.48 -17.68 -6.09
C THR A 50 22.19 -19.03 -6.07
N MET A 51 22.70 -19.49 -7.20
CA MET A 51 23.44 -20.77 -7.27
C MET A 51 24.69 -20.76 -6.38
N ILE A 52 25.43 -19.64 -6.35
CA ILE A 52 26.61 -19.49 -5.48
C ILE A 52 26.18 -19.48 -4.00
N ASN A 53 25.27 -18.61 -3.64
CA ASN A 53 24.87 -18.41 -2.25
C ASN A 53 24.22 -19.65 -1.64
N GLU A 54 23.49 -20.41 -2.47
CA GLU A 54 22.79 -21.63 -2.04
C GLU A 54 23.55 -22.91 -2.37
N GLN A 55 24.73 -22.83 -2.93
CA GLN A 55 25.58 -23.99 -3.34
C GLN A 55 24.84 -24.98 -4.24
N LEU A 56 24.09 -24.47 -5.24
CA LEU A 56 23.28 -25.27 -6.15
C LEU A 56 24.09 -25.70 -7.40
N PHE A 57 25.25 -26.30 -7.18
CA PHE A 57 26.13 -26.83 -8.24
C PHE A 57 26.17 -28.35 -8.13
N ASP A 58 25.29 -29.03 -8.88
CA ASP A 58 25.26 -30.48 -8.98
C ASP A 58 25.02 -30.91 -10.44
N LYS A 59 25.62 -32.01 -10.84
CA LYS A 59 25.50 -32.56 -12.20
C LYS A 59 24.10 -33.07 -12.52
N HIS A 60 23.30 -33.37 -11.50
CA HIS A 60 21.94 -33.86 -11.60
C HIS A 60 20.89 -32.72 -11.46
N LEU A 61 21.35 -31.46 -11.42
CA LEU A 61 20.49 -30.28 -11.29
C LEU A 61 20.62 -29.38 -12.50
N SER A 62 19.46 -29.01 -13.08
CA SER A 62 19.40 -27.96 -14.10
C SER A 62 18.24 -27.01 -13.87
N PHE A 63 18.40 -25.78 -14.41
CA PHE A 63 17.42 -24.70 -14.32
C PHE A 63 17.07 -24.23 -15.71
N GLU A 64 15.80 -24.33 -16.07
CA GLU A 64 15.26 -24.01 -17.38
C GLU A 64 14.12 -23.00 -17.30
N GLU A 65 13.84 -22.31 -18.38
CA GLU A 65 12.62 -21.52 -18.52
C GLU A 65 11.49 -22.39 -19.06
N PHE A 66 10.33 -22.35 -18.39
CA PHE A 66 9.16 -23.10 -18.85
C PHE A 66 8.65 -22.55 -20.17
N ARG A 67 8.45 -23.41 -21.15
CA ARG A 67 7.97 -23.08 -22.50
C ARG A 67 6.63 -23.71 -22.81
N THR A 68 6.51 -25.01 -22.65
CA THR A 68 5.31 -25.78 -22.98
C THR A 68 5.19 -27.01 -22.07
N SER A 69 4.04 -27.67 -22.04
CA SER A 69 3.85 -28.91 -21.33
C SER A 69 4.71 -30.08 -21.86
N GLU A 70 5.28 -29.96 -23.08
CA GLU A 70 6.24 -30.91 -23.64
C GLU A 70 7.55 -30.95 -22.82
N ASP A 71 7.85 -29.91 -22.08
CA ASP A 71 8.98 -29.87 -21.15
C ASP A 71 8.90 -30.99 -20.09
N PHE A 72 7.72 -31.61 -19.87
CA PHE A 72 7.49 -32.69 -18.89
C PHE A 72 7.49 -34.10 -19.47
N VAL A 73 7.85 -34.29 -20.73
CA VAL A 73 8.04 -35.62 -21.32
C VAL A 73 9.20 -36.34 -20.61
N ASN A 74 9.12 -37.68 -20.48
CA ASN A 74 10.14 -38.53 -19.82
C ASN A 74 10.45 -38.10 -18.37
N THR A 75 9.42 -37.90 -17.57
CA THR A 75 9.50 -37.49 -16.17
C THR A 75 8.76 -38.52 -15.32
N ASP A 76 9.33 -38.88 -14.17
CA ASP A 76 8.69 -39.79 -13.21
C ASP A 76 7.76 -39.03 -12.25
N LEU A 77 8.22 -37.82 -11.80
CA LEU A 77 7.49 -36.97 -10.85
C LEU A 77 7.48 -35.52 -11.33
N VAL A 78 6.31 -34.92 -11.43
CA VAL A 78 6.12 -33.50 -11.71
C VAL A 78 5.53 -32.84 -10.48
N ILE A 79 6.16 -31.76 -10.02
CA ILE A 79 5.70 -30.95 -8.89
C ILE A 79 5.30 -29.56 -9.39
N LEU A 80 4.04 -29.21 -9.20
CA LEU A 80 3.49 -27.89 -9.51
C LEU A 80 3.41 -27.10 -8.20
N THR A 81 4.29 -26.11 -8.02
CA THR A 81 4.47 -25.44 -6.72
C THR A 81 3.49 -24.29 -6.45
N ARG A 82 2.45 -24.16 -7.28
CA ARG A 82 1.37 -23.17 -7.07
C ARG A 82 0.08 -23.65 -7.70
N GLU A 83 -1.03 -23.36 -7.03
CA GLU A 83 -2.39 -23.63 -7.49
C GLU A 83 -2.71 -23.02 -8.86
N THR A 84 -2.08 -21.90 -9.18
CA THR A 84 -2.24 -21.22 -10.49
C THR A 84 -1.66 -21.99 -11.67
N PHE A 85 -0.84 -23.04 -11.42
CA PHE A 85 -0.27 -23.92 -12.44
C PHE A 85 -0.99 -25.25 -12.57
N PHE A 86 -1.93 -25.56 -11.67
CA PHE A 86 -2.57 -26.88 -11.61
C PHE A 86 -3.33 -27.25 -12.88
N TYR A 87 -3.84 -26.29 -13.64
CA TYR A 87 -4.47 -26.53 -14.92
C TYR A 87 -3.56 -27.26 -15.93
N LEU A 88 -2.22 -27.12 -15.81
CA LEU A 88 -1.24 -27.81 -16.66
C LEU A 88 -1.20 -29.32 -16.42
N ALA A 89 -1.67 -29.79 -15.27
CA ALA A 89 -1.69 -31.21 -14.95
C ALA A 89 -2.41 -32.05 -16.02
N ARG A 90 -3.50 -31.55 -16.60
CA ARG A 90 -4.24 -32.24 -17.68
C ARG A 90 -3.41 -32.39 -18.93
N GLU A 91 -2.70 -31.35 -19.34
CA GLU A 91 -1.80 -31.40 -20.50
C GLU A 91 -0.64 -32.35 -20.23
N ILE A 92 -0.03 -32.26 -19.04
CA ILE A 92 1.08 -33.14 -18.63
C ILE A 92 0.64 -34.61 -18.68
N LYS A 93 -0.53 -34.93 -18.11
CA LYS A 93 -1.08 -36.30 -18.15
C LYS A 93 -1.44 -36.77 -19.56
N SER A 94 -1.80 -35.87 -20.47
CA SER A 94 -2.07 -36.24 -21.87
C SER A 94 -0.84 -36.67 -22.64
N ILE A 95 0.32 -36.06 -22.36
CA ILE A 95 1.60 -36.33 -23.03
C ILE A 95 2.48 -37.33 -22.27
N ASN A 96 2.33 -37.42 -20.95
CA ASN A 96 3.04 -38.35 -20.09
C ASN A 96 2.08 -38.97 -19.04
N PRO A 97 1.22 -39.95 -19.44
CA PRO A 97 0.22 -40.52 -18.55
C PRO A 97 0.79 -41.20 -17.30
N ASN A 98 2.04 -41.67 -17.37
CA ASN A 98 2.71 -42.39 -16.28
C ASN A 98 3.38 -41.46 -15.25
N ALA A 99 3.56 -40.18 -15.56
CA ALA A 99 4.12 -39.24 -14.61
C ALA A 99 3.21 -39.06 -13.40
N MET A 100 3.77 -39.16 -12.21
CA MET A 100 3.07 -38.75 -10.98
C MET A 100 3.06 -37.21 -10.93
N VAL A 101 1.89 -36.58 -10.81
CA VAL A 101 1.73 -35.15 -10.73
C VAL A 101 1.27 -34.73 -9.34
N VAL A 102 2.09 -33.94 -8.66
CA VAL A 102 1.81 -33.42 -7.32
C VAL A 102 1.60 -31.91 -7.39
N GLY A 103 0.51 -31.44 -6.78
CA GLY A 103 0.21 -30.02 -6.61
C GLY A 103 0.56 -29.56 -5.19
N GLU A 104 1.42 -28.55 -5.06
CA GLU A 104 1.74 -27.97 -3.75
C GLU A 104 0.90 -26.72 -3.45
N ILE A 105 0.32 -26.68 -2.27
CA ILE A 105 -0.40 -25.54 -1.71
C ILE A 105 0.42 -25.00 -0.54
N HIS A 106 1.04 -23.85 -0.76
CA HIS A 106 1.91 -23.21 0.22
C HIS A 106 1.20 -22.19 1.10
N GLY A 107 0.11 -21.59 0.60
CA GLY A 107 -0.64 -20.57 1.30
C GLY A 107 -1.85 -21.13 2.07
N PRO A 108 -2.46 -20.27 2.91
CA PRO A 108 -3.73 -20.59 3.54
C PRO A 108 -4.82 -20.85 2.50
N LEU A 109 -5.68 -21.81 2.72
CA LEU A 109 -6.80 -22.13 1.81
C LEU A 109 -7.75 -20.92 1.63
N ALA A 110 -7.80 -20.03 2.60
CA ALA A 110 -8.59 -18.79 2.52
C ALA A 110 -8.16 -17.86 1.37
N TYR A 111 -6.93 -17.98 0.87
CA TYR A 111 -6.42 -17.18 -0.26
C TYR A 111 -6.66 -17.82 -1.63
N ILE A 112 -7.14 -19.06 -1.65
CA ILE A 112 -7.50 -19.73 -2.90
C ILE A 112 -8.91 -19.28 -3.29
N ASP A 113 -9.01 -18.65 -4.48
CA ASP A 113 -10.31 -18.25 -5.04
C ASP A 113 -11.20 -19.47 -5.24
N ASP A 114 -12.49 -19.37 -4.89
CA ASP A 114 -13.45 -20.45 -5.08
C ASP A 114 -13.61 -20.89 -6.55
N ASN A 115 -13.21 -20.05 -7.48
CA ASN A 115 -13.19 -20.34 -8.92
C ASN A 115 -11.83 -20.85 -9.44
N GLN A 116 -10.83 -21.00 -8.55
CA GLN A 116 -9.52 -21.54 -8.95
C GLN A 116 -9.67 -23.01 -9.37
N ASP A 117 -9.21 -23.31 -10.59
CA ASP A 117 -9.18 -24.67 -11.09
C ASP A 117 -8.02 -25.44 -10.43
N LEU A 118 -8.34 -26.35 -9.53
CA LEU A 118 -7.37 -27.18 -8.82
C LEU A 118 -7.05 -28.49 -9.55
N ALA A 119 -7.62 -28.72 -10.74
CA ALA A 119 -7.38 -29.88 -11.60
C ALA A 119 -7.51 -31.25 -10.86
N PHE A 120 -8.57 -31.40 -10.08
CA PHE A 120 -8.86 -32.65 -9.29
C PHE A 120 -8.97 -33.95 -10.13
N ASP A 121 -9.08 -33.82 -11.43
CA ASP A 121 -9.15 -34.89 -12.41
C ASP A 121 -7.78 -35.34 -12.96
N ALA A 122 -6.72 -34.57 -12.67
CA ALA A 122 -5.39 -34.76 -13.28
C ALA A 122 -4.21 -34.72 -12.28
N ILE A 123 -4.42 -34.22 -11.06
CA ILE A 123 -3.42 -34.24 -10.00
C ILE A 123 -3.58 -35.51 -9.15
N ASP A 124 -2.50 -36.26 -9.03
CA ASP A 124 -2.48 -37.55 -8.30
C ASP A 124 -2.45 -37.33 -6.78
N ALA A 125 -1.72 -36.28 -6.31
CA ALA A 125 -1.65 -35.95 -4.90
C ALA A 125 -1.51 -34.47 -4.68
N TYR A 126 -2.05 -33.94 -3.57
CA TYR A 126 -1.85 -32.58 -3.11
C TYR A 126 -1.01 -32.58 -1.84
N ARG A 127 0.02 -31.75 -1.84
CA ARG A 127 0.81 -31.50 -0.65
C ARG A 127 0.36 -30.21 0.00
N VAL A 128 0.07 -30.24 1.29
CA VAL A 128 -0.21 -29.08 2.15
C VAL A 128 0.77 -29.02 3.31
N SER A 129 0.90 -27.84 3.95
CA SER A 129 1.96 -27.62 4.93
C SER A 129 1.67 -28.16 6.34
N SER A 130 0.40 -28.42 6.69
CA SER A 130 0.05 -28.90 8.03
C SER A 130 -1.13 -29.87 8.02
N ILE A 131 -1.31 -30.59 9.13
CA ILE A 131 -2.45 -31.53 9.30
C ILE A 131 -3.79 -30.77 9.29
N ASP A 132 -3.81 -29.56 9.78
CA ASP A 132 -5.03 -28.76 9.83
C ASP A 132 -5.44 -28.31 8.44
N ILE A 133 -4.50 -27.82 7.65
CA ILE A 133 -4.75 -27.47 6.26
C ILE A 133 -5.18 -28.71 5.46
N LYS A 134 -4.65 -29.89 5.78
CA LYS A 134 -5.11 -31.15 5.20
C LYS A 134 -6.58 -31.42 5.52
N ARG A 135 -6.97 -31.28 6.79
CA ARG A 135 -8.36 -31.48 7.23
C ARG A 135 -9.30 -30.49 6.55
N ASP A 136 -8.92 -29.20 6.56
CA ASP A 136 -9.70 -28.13 5.94
C ASP A 136 -9.81 -28.30 4.41
N PHE A 137 -8.76 -28.84 3.76
CA PHE A 137 -8.77 -29.19 2.34
C PHE A 137 -9.77 -30.29 2.05
N ILE A 138 -9.76 -31.37 2.85
CA ILE A 138 -10.70 -32.47 2.72
C ILE A 138 -12.15 -31.99 2.93
N GLU A 139 -12.38 -31.21 3.97
CA GLU A 139 -13.70 -30.64 4.28
C GLU A 139 -14.20 -29.72 3.15
N ARG A 140 -13.35 -28.82 2.65
CA ARG A 140 -13.74 -27.85 1.61
C ARG A 140 -13.95 -28.48 0.25
N TYR A 141 -13.13 -29.45 -0.13
CA TYR A 141 -13.08 -29.97 -1.50
C TYR A 141 -13.55 -31.44 -1.62
N GLY A 142 -13.74 -32.17 -0.53
CA GLY A 142 -14.14 -33.57 -0.54
C GLY A 142 -13.11 -34.48 -1.22
N LYS A 143 -11.82 -34.14 -1.15
CA LYS A 143 -10.72 -34.88 -1.79
C LYS A 143 -9.78 -35.45 -0.74
N GLU A 144 -9.52 -36.74 -0.78
CA GLU A 144 -8.68 -37.45 0.18
C GLU A 144 -7.24 -37.67 -0.30
N ASN A 145 -6.97 -37.46 -1.58
CA ASN A 145 -5.63 -37.55 -2.16
C ASN A 145 -4.74 -36.33 -1.76
N VAL A 146 -4.72 -36.02 -0.48
CA VAL A 146 -3.95 -34.92 0.12
C VAL A 146 -3.14 -35.43 1.29
N PHE A 147 -1.85 -35.05 1.32
CA PHE A 147 -0.97 -35.32 2.45
C PHE A 147 -0.42 -34.02 3.02
N ASN A 148 -0.13 -34.03 4.30
CA ASN A 148 0.56 -32.92 4.94
C ASN A 148 2.03 -33.28 5.11
N GLN A 149 2.88 -32.31 4.77
CA GLN A 149 4.30 -32.36 5.07
C GLN A 149 4.79 -30.93 5.27
N TYR A 150 5.46 -30.67 6.38
CA TYR A 150 6.12 -29.39 6.58
C TYR A 150 7.17 -29.17 5.49
N VAL A 151 7.53 -27.90 5.25
CA VAL A 151 8.63 -27.60 4.33
C VAL A 151 9.93 -28.14 4.91
N ASP A 152 10.88 -28.48 4.03
CA ASP A 152 12.19 -28.97 4.47
C ASP A 152 12.96 -27.93 5.28
N ALA A 153 13.34 -28.27 6.48
CA ALA A 153 14.12 -27.46 7.41
C ALA A 153 15.45 -28.13 7.83
N SER A 154 15.88 -29.15 7.14
CA SER A 154 17.11 -29.91 7.44
C SER A 154 18.41 -29.07 7.36
N HIS A 155 18.34 -27.87 6.81
CA HIS A 155 19.45 -26.89 6.79
C HIS A 155 19.59 -26.12 8.11
N ILE A 156 18.60 -26.18 8.99
CA ILE A 156 18.61 -25.49 10.28
C ILE A 156 19.39 -26.35 11.28
N ILE A 157 20.26 -25.70 12.03
CA ILE A 157 21.03 -26.33 13.10
C ILE A 157 20.57 -25.72 14.42
N ALA A 158 20.07 -26.54 15.32
CA ALA A 158 19.63 -26.07 16.62
C ALA A 158 20.82 -25.80 17.56
N ASN A 159 20.81 -24.62 18.17
CA ASN A 159 21.76 -24.29 19.24
C ASN A 159 21.29 -24.95 20.55
N GLU A 160 22.17 -25.60 21.27
CA GLU A 160 21.82 -26.28 22.54
C GLU A 160 21.63 -25.31 23.72
N GLU A 161 22.22 -24.11 23.65
CA GLU A 161 22.12 -23.11 24.73
C GLU A 161 20.97 -22.12 24.46
N PRO A 162 20.18 -21.76 25.48
CA PRO A 162 19.21 -20.70 25.35
C PRO A 162 19.91 -19.35 25.17
N SER A 163 19.36 -18.46 24.35
CA SER A 163 19.90 -17.12 24.22
C SER A 163 19.68 -16.33 25.52
N VAL A 164 20.63 -15.47 25.86
CA VAL A 164 20.44 -14.55 26.99
C VAL A 164 19.36 -13.56 26.60
N THR A 165 18.25 -13.55 27.33
CA THR A 165 17.15 -12.62 27.07
C THR A 165 17.65 -11.20 27.29
N ARG A 166 17.67 -10.44 26.22
CA ARG A 166 17.89 -8.99 26.22
C ARG A 166 16.61 -8.33 25.76
N ARG A 167 16.43 -7.06 26.09
CA ARG A 167 15.24 -6.29 25.75
C ARG A 167 15.22 -5.84 24.28
N ASN A 168 15.71 -6.71 23.38
CA ASN A 168 15.67 -6.54 21.95
C ASN A 168 14.60 -7.42 21.31
N LEU A 169 13.81 -6.84 20.47
CA LEU A 169 12.76 -7.49 19.70
C LEU A 169 13.17 -7.53 18.24
N LEU A 170 12.83 -8.57 17.48
CA LEU A 170 13.20 -8.69 16.07
C LEU A 170 12.03 -9.17 15.22
N ILE A 171 11.82 -8.48 14.10
CA ILE A 171 10.93 -8.90 13.01
C ILE A 171 11.78 -9.10 11.75
N LYS A 172 11.67 -10.28 11.12
CA LYS A 172 12.22 -10.55 9.78
C LYS A 172 11.08 -10.90 8.85
N ALA A 173 10.66 -9.97 8.00
CA ALA A 173 9.52 -10.20 7.13
C ALA A 173 9.55 -9.30 5.90
N ARG A 174 8.82 -9.70 4.85
CA ARG A 174 8.52 -8.80 3.74
C ARG A 174 7.61 -7.67 4.21
N PHE A 175 7.88 -6.44 3.78
CA PHE A 175 7.11 -5.26 4.16
C PHE A 175 5.80 -5.16 3.36
N GLU A 176 4.88 -6.06 3.66
CA GLU A 176 3.50 -6.10 3.16
C GLU A 176 2.56 -6.12 4.37
N ASP A 177 2.13 -4.95 4.83
CA ASP A 177 1.42 -4.81 6.10
C ASP A 177 0.08 -5.56 6.15
N ASN A 178 -0.63 -5.63 5.03
CA ASN A 178 -1.85 -6.43 4.90
C ASN A 178 -1.65 -7.94 5.09
N ILE A 179 -0.40 -8.43 4.98
CA ILE A 179 -0.03 -9.84 5.13
C ILE A 179 0.74 -10.07 6.42
N LYS A 180 1.61 -9.13 6.81
CA LYS A 180 2.53 -9.27 7.95
C LYS A 180 2.14 -8.46 9.17
N ASP A 181 1.28 -7.44 9.01
CA ASP A 181 0.71 -6.61 10.08
C ASP A 181 1.76 -6.04 11.06
N ILE A 182 2.92 -5.64 10.53
CA ILE A 182 4.03 -5.07 11.30
C ILE A 182 3.59 -3.77 12.01
N SER A 183 2.66 -3.03 11.40
CA SER A 183 2.08 -1.83 12.02
C SER A 183 1.44 -2.09 13.39
N TYR A 184 0.91 -3.29 13.62
CA TYR A 184 0.42 -3.69 14.94
C TYR A 184 1.52 -3.67 15.99
N VAL A 185 2.70 -4.22 15.69
CA VAL A 185 3.84 -4.27 16.62
C VAL A 185 4.40 -2.86 16.87
N ILE A 186 4.47 -2.01 15.85
CA ILE A 186 4.90 -0.61 16.04
C ILE A 186 3.94 0.14 16.98
N LYS A 187 2.63 -0.09 16.86
CA LYS A 187 1.62 0.49 17.79
C LYS A 187 1.77 -0.07 19.21
N MET A 188 2.10 -1.35 19.34
CA MET A 188 2.40 -1.97 20.63
C MET A 188 3.66 -1.35 21.25
N MET A 189 4.70 -1.08 20.47
CA MET A 189 5.90 -0.35 20.93
C MET A 189 5.56 1.06 21.43
N ASN A 190 4.68 1.79 20.75
CA ASN A 190 4.22 3.08 21.25
C ASN A 190 3.62 2.98 22.65
N ARG A 191 2.82 1.95 22.92
CA ARG A 191 2.28 1.74 24.27
C ARG A 191 3.37 1.38 25.27
N ILE A 192 4.29 0.51 24.92
CA ILE A 192 5.39 0.07 25.80
C ILE A 192 6.29 1.25 26.17
N ILE A 193 6.71 2.03 25.20
CA ILE A 193 7.65 3.14 25.38
C ILE A 193 6.93 4.37 25.94
N ASN A 194 5.98 4.93 25.20
CA ASN A 194 5.42 6.26 25.49
C ASN A 194 4.34 6.25 26.57
N VAL A 195 3.65 5.12 26.80
CA VAL A 195 2.58 5.03 27.80
C VAL A 195 3.07 4.36 29.09
N LYS A 196 3.87 3.28 28.96
CA LYS A 196 4.36 2.51 30.12
C LYS A 196 5.76 2.91 30.59
N GLY A 197 6.54 3.63 29.79
CA GLY A 197 7.85 4.18 30.14
C GLY A 197 9.00 3.16 30.14
N TYR A 198 8.92 2.09 29.34
CA TYR A 198 10.02 1.12 29.17
C TYR A 198 10.95 1.57 28.05
N ASP A 199 11.85 2.51 28.32
CA ASP A 199 12.77 3.13 27.35
C ASP A 199 13.99 2.28 26.99
N ASP A 200 14.14 1.10 27.57
CA ASP A 200 15.24 0.15 27.31
C ASP A 200 14.84 -1.02 26.38
N ILE A 201 13.62 -1.00 25.83
CA ILE A 201 13.14 -1.99 24.88
C ILE A 201 13.30 -1.46 23.46
N HIS A 202 13.98 -2.24 22.59
CA HIS A 202 14.25 -1.88 21.21
C HIS A 202 13.67 -2.90 20.24
N LEU A 203 13.05 -2.41 19.14
CA LEU A 203 12.51 -3.23 18.06
C LEU A 203 13.35 -3.08 16.79
N TYR A 204 13.85 -4.20 16.28
CA TYR A 204 14.56 -4.26 15.01
C TYR A 204 13.65 -4.86 13.94
N ILE A 205 13.48 -4.16 12.82
CA ILE A 205 12.62 -4.59 11.71
C ILE A 205 13.49 -4.78 10.46
N LYS A 206 13.58 -6.02 9.98
CA LYS A 206 14.41 -6.40 8.82
C LYS A 206 13.53 -6.85 7.66
N GLY A 207 13.77 -6.26 6.50
CA GLY A 207 13.07 -6.64 5.29
C GLY A 207 12.98 -5.52 4.27
N TYR A 208 12.12 -5.71 3.28
CA TYR A 208 11.85 -4.74 2.23
C TYR A 208 10.45 -4.98 1.67
N GLY A 209 9.86 -3.95 1.08
CA GLY A 209 8.55 -4.07 0.43
C GLY A 209 7.77 -2.76 0.39
N PRO A 210 6.57 -2.78 -0.18
CA PRO A 210 5.79 -1.57 -0.44
C PRO A 210 5.32 -0.83 0.83
N SER A 211 5.28 -1.51 1.99
CA SER A 211 4.85 -0.90 3.25
C SER A 211 5.99 -0.24 4.04
N GLU A 212 7.20 -0.17 3.51
CA GLU A 212 8.35 0.44 4.21
C GLU A 212 8.07 1.88 4.63
N ILE A 213 7.50 2.68 3.73
CA ILE A 213 7.12 4.07 4.00
C ILE A 213 6.09 4.14 5.14
N LEU A 214 5.11 3.22 5.17
CA LEU A 214 4.13 3.15 6.24
C LEU A 214 4.80 2.97 7.60
N TYR A 215 5.77 2.06 7.71
CA TYR A 215 6.45 1.78 8.98
C TYR A 215 7.29 2.97 9.45
N LYS A 216 8.07 3.58 8.56
CA LYS A 216 8.82 4.81 8.86
C LYS A 216 7.90 5.92 9.35
N ASN A 217 6.74 6.05 8.73
CA ASN A 217 5.75 7.03 9.10
C ASN A 217 5.15 6.78 10.49
N LEU A 218 4.84 5.52 10.84
CA LEU A 218 4.34 5.17 12.16
C LEU A 218 5.39 5.39 13.25
N ILE A 219 6.66 5.04 12.98
CA ILE A 219 7.78 5.27 13.88
C ILE A 219 7.89 6.75 14.21
N HIS A 220 7.88 7.59 13.18
CA HIS A 220 7.92 9.04 13.36
C HIS A 220 6.69 9.58 14.08
N TYR A 221 5.49 9.16 13.69
CA TYR A 221 4.24 9.61 14.31
C TYR A 221 4.19 9.32 15.82
N TYR A 222 4.73 8.17 16.23
CA TYR A 222 4.80 7.78 17.63
C TYR A 222 6.09 8.20 18.34
N GLN A 223 7.00 8.92 17.67
CA GLN A 223 8.30 9.32 18.24
C GLN A 223 9.12 8.12 18.76
N LEU A 224 9.27 7.11 17.92
CA LEU A 224 9.95 5.86 18.27
C LEU A 224 11.31 5.69 17.58
N GLU A 225 11.90 6.76 17.01
CA GLU A 225 13.14 6.68 16.23
C GLU A 225 14.31 6.11 17.02
N GLU A 226 14.38 6.39 18.31
CA GLU A 226 15.44 5.87 19.19
C GLU A 226 15.21 4.41 19.61
N HIS A 227 13.99 3.88 19.44
CA HIS A 227 13.58 2.55 19.91
C HIS A 227 13.25 1.57 18.79
N VAL A 228 12.98 2.03 17.57
CA VAL A 228 12.59 1.18 16.44
C VAL A 228 13.55 1.36 15.26
N HIS A 229 14.34 0.33 15.00
CA HIS A 229 15.46 0.34 14.06
C HIS A 229 15.10 -0.43 12.77
N MET A 230 15.03 0.27 11.64
CA MET A 230 14.70 -0.35 10.36
C MET A 230 15.95 -0.66 9.54
N ASN A 231 16.14 -1.95 9.21
CA ASN A 231 17.26 -2.47 8.40
C ASN A 231 18.66 -2.20 8.98
N GLU A 232 18.75 -1.91 10.26
CA GLU A 232 20.01 -1.79 10.99
C GLU A 232 20.60 -3.18 11.31
N ARG A 233 21.78 -3.21 11.95
CA ARG A 233 22.43 -4.46 12.33
C ARG A 233 21.56 -5.25 13.30
N GLU A 234 21.34 -6.53 13.01
CA GLU A 234 20.54 -7.41 13.88
C GLU A 234 21.22 -7.61 15.25
N PRO A 235 20.45 -7.58 16.33
CA PRO A 235 20.97 -7.96 17.65
C PRO A 235 21.26 -9.46 17.71
N LYS A 236 22.26 -9.85 18.48
CA LYS A 236 22.64 -11.28 18.63
C LYS A 236 21.61 -12.07 19.43
N ASN A 237 21.00 -11.43 20.42
CA ASN A 237 19.99 -12.02 21.30
C ASN A 237 18.72 -11.14 21.21
N TYR A 238 17.59 -11.76 20.97
CA TYR A 238 16.32 -11.07 20.75
C TYR A 238 15.13 -11.96 21.10
N ILE A 239 13.97 -11.35 21.20
CA ILE A 239 12.69 -12.06 21.09
C ILE A 239 12.16 -11.84 19.68
N TYR A 240 11.90 -12.91 18.96
CA TYR A 240 11.31 -12.80 17.64
C TYR A 240 9.81 -12.48 17.75
N ILE A 241 9.32 -11.51 16.98
CA ILE A 241 7.91 -11.15 16.97
C ILE A 241 7.32 -11.34 15.57
N SER A 242 6.13 -11.96 15.53
CA SER A 242 5.33 -12.05 14.31
C SER A 242 3.86 -11.84 14.61
N SER A 243 3.29 -10.82 13.99
CA SER A 243 1.86 -10.46 14.09
C SER A 243 1.05 -10.85 12.84
N SER A 244 1.63 -11.65 11.93
CA SER A 244 1.01 -12.07 10.67
C SER A 244 -0.36 -12.68 10.87
N PRO A 245 -1.44 -12.20 10.20
CA PRO A 245 -2.78 -12.78 10.33
C PRO A 245 -2.89 -14.21 9.81
N TYR A 246 -2.02 -14.59 8.90
CA TYR A 246 -1.91 -15.94 8.35
C TYR A 246 -0.45 -16.31 8.11
N GLU A 247 -0.06 -17.47 8.61
CA GLU A 247 1.27 -18.05 8.38
C GLU A 247 1.13 -19.59 8.41
N THR A 248 1.81 -20.29 7.52
CA THR A 248 1.70 -21.75 7.42
C THR A 248 2.74 -22.50 8.26
N LEU A 249 3.91 -21.93 8.44
CA LEU A 249 4.97 -22.40 9.32
C LEU A 249 5.79 -21.26 9.88
N GLY A 250 6.22 -20.29 9.00
CA GLY A 250 7.09 -19.20 9.37
C GLY A 250 8.55 -19.63 9.56
N TYR A 251 9.33 -19.69 8.48
CA TYR A 251 10.76 -20.04 8.58
C TYR A 251 11.51 -19.20 9.62
N SER A 252 11.25 -17.89 9.67
CA SER A 252 11.93 -17.02 10.64
C SER A 252 11.54 -17.31 12.10
N ILE A 253 10.35 -17.87 12.35
CA ILE A 253 9.95 -18.36 13.67
C ILE A 253 10.80 -19.59 14.01
N LEU A 254 10.85 -20.55 13.08
CA LEU A 254 11.61 -21.79 13.26
C LEU A 254 13.11 -21.54 13.44
N GLU A 255 13.69 -20.66 12.61
CA GLU A 255 15.10 -20.25 12.71
C GLU A 255 15.39 -19.59 14.07
N SER A 256 14.49 -18.72 14.55
CA SER A 256 14.67 -18.05 15.84
C SER A 256 14.60 -19.01 17.02
N ILE A 257 13.68 -19.97 16.98
CA ILE A 257 13.63 -21.05 17.98
C ILE A 257 14.91 -21.89 17.92
N ALA A 258 15.37 -22.24 16.71
CA ALA A 258 16.60 -23.02 16.55
C ALA A 258 17.84 -22.30 17.08
N GLU A 259 17.93 -20.99 16.93
CA GLU A 259 18.99 -20.15 17.51
C GLU A 259 18.95 -20.05 19.04
N GLY A 260 17.89 -20.55 19.69
CA GLY A 260 17.68 -20.49 21.13
C GLY A 260 16.95 -19.25 21.61
N ASN A 261 16.37 -18.44 20.72
CA ASN A 261 15.63 -17.24 21.07
C ASN A 261 14.16 -17.55 21.41
N LYS A 262 13.58 -16.75 22.31
CA LYS A 262 12.14 -16.77 22.56
C LYS A 262 11.40 -16.13 21.39
N THR A 263 10.13 -16.51 21.21
CA THR A 263 9.28 -15.98 20.14
C THR A 263 7.90 -15.58 20.68
N PHE A 264 7.43 -14.40 20.28
CA PHE A 264 6.12 -13.86 20.63
C PHE A 264 5.31 -13.68 19.33
N ILE A 265 4.37 -14.59 19.07
CA ILE A 265 3.76 -14.71 17.75
C ILE A 265 2.24 -14.76 17.79
N TYR A 266 1.59 -14.26 16.75
CA TYR A 266 0.15 -14.47 16.58
C TYR A 266 -0.13 -15.89 16.08
N ALA A 267 -1.11 -16.54 16.70
CA ALA A 267 -1.52 -17.91 16.33
C ALA A 267 -2.02 -18.07 14.88
N GLY A 268 -2.31 -16.94 14.22
CA GLY A 268 -3.02 -16.89 12.95
C GLY A 268 -4.55 -16.90 13.16
N LYS A 269 -5.28 -16.30 12.20
CA LYS A 269 -6.76 -16.33 12.23
C LYS A 269 -7.34 -17.76 12.14
N ASP A 270 -6.57 -18.68 11.56
CA ASP A 270 -6.89 -20.10 11.40
C ASP A 270 -6.31 -20.97 12.54
N GLY A 271 -5.52 -20.40 13.45
CA GLY A 271 -4.93 -21.09 14.59
C GLY A 271 -3.84 -22.11 14.22
N VAL A 272 -3.33 -22.10 12.99
CA VAL A 272 -2.34 -23.07 12.51
C VAL A 272 -1.05 -23.01 13.31
N LEU A 273 -0.51 -21.80 13.54
CA LEU A 273 0.74 -21.65 14.29
C LEU A 273 0.63 -22.06 15.75
N LYS A 274 -0.55 -21.89 16.38
CA LYS A 274 -0.77 -22.34 17.76
C LYS A 274 -0.55 -23.84 17.88
N ARG A 275 -1.13 -24.63 17.00
CA ARG A 275 -1.02 -26.11 17.04
C ARG A 275 0.39 -26.60 16.72
N ILE A 276 1.17 -25.83 15.95
CA ILE A 276 2.56 -26.19 15.64
C ILE A 276 3.48 -25.85 16.81
N TYR A 277 3.31 -24.68 17.41
CA TYR A 277 4.30 -24.08 18.33
C TYR A 277 3.86 -24.07 19.80
N GLU A 278 2.61 -24.40 20.13
CA GLU A 278 2.14 -24.49 21.52
C GLU A 278 2.98 -25.44 22.43
N PRO A 279 3.56 -26.54 21.89
CA PRO A 279 4.42 -27.39 22.70
C PRO A 279 5.80 -26.83 23.05
N TYR A 280 6.21 -25.70 22.45
CA TYR A 280 7.53 -25.11 22.66
C TYR A 280 7.53 -24.12 23.83
N HIS A 281 8.45 -24.30 24.79
CA HIS A 281 8.64 -23.37 25.91
C HIS A 281 9.10 -21.97 25.47
N ALA A 282 9.85 -21.91 24.37
CA ALA A 282 10.29 -20.65 23.77
C ALA A 282 9.17 -19.79 23.20
N VAL A 283 7.91 -20.26 23.13
CA VAL A 283 6.84 -19.62 22.35
C VAL A 283 5.72 -19.12 23.26
N GLN A 284 5.37 -17.84 23.09
CA GLN A 284 4.15 -17.26 23.65
C GLN A 284 3.32 -16.62 22.54
N PHE A 285 1.99 -16.68 22.68
CA PHE A 285 1.06 -16.18 21.65
C PHE A 285 0.50 -14.83 22.04
N LEU A 286 0.42 -13.91 21.07
CA LEU A 286 -0.30 -12.65 21.18
C LEU A 286 -1.77 -12.82 20.74
N GLU A 287 -2.68 -12.00 21.29
CA GLU A 287 -4.13 -12.14 21.09
C GLU A 287 -4.74 -11.03 20.22
N LYS A 288 -3.93 -10.09 19.72
CA LYS A 288 -4.36 -8.91 18.96
C LYS A 288 -5.14 -7.87 19.79
N ASP A 289 -4.93 -7.85 21.08
CA ASP A 289 -5.24 -6.73 21.95
C ASP A 289 -3.95 -6.01 22.34
N ILE A 290 -3.78 -4.76 21.93
CA ILE A 290 -2.55 -3.99 22.14
C ILE A 290 -2.27 -3.80 23.65
N HIS A 291 -3.31 -3.67 24.48
CA HIS A 291 -3.15 -3.48 25.90
C HIS A 291 -2.65 -4.76 26.57
N GLU A 292 -3.35 -5.86 26.31
CA GLU A 292 -3.00 -7.16 26.86
C GLU A 292 -1.65 -7.65 26.33
N ASP A 293 -1.44 -7.56 25.01
CA ASP A 293 -0.22 -8.05 24.38
C ASP A 293 1.03 -7.26 24.81
N SER A 294 0.89 -5.94 25.07
CA SER A 294 2.00 -5.15 25.61
C SER A 294 2.40 -5.61 27.03
N ASP A 295 1.41 -5.91 27.88
CA ASP A 295 1.66 -6.37 29.26
C ASP A 295 2.29 -7.75 29.25
N ARG A 296 1.75 -8.68 28.49
CA ARG A 296 2.27 -10.04 28.31
C ARG A 296 3.66 -10.07 27.69
N LEU A 297 3.97 -9.19 26.74
CA LEU A 297 5.30 -9.12 26.16
C LEU A 297 6.34 -8.65 27.21
N ILE A 298 6.01 -7.65 28.03
CA ILE A 298 6.90 -7.17 29.10
C ILE A 298 7.18 -8.31 30.09
N GLU A 299 6.16 -9.01 30.55
CA GLU A 299 6.31 -10.19 31.43
C GLU A 299 7.16 -11.26 30.74
N PHE A 300 6.89 -11.56 29.47
CA PHE A 300 7.64 -12.56 28.72
C PHE A 300 9.10 -12.18 28.48
N ILE A 301 9.43 -10.89 28.34
CA ILE A 301 10.82 -10.43 28.27
C ILE A 301 11.59 -10.82 29.51
N ASP A 302 11.00 -10.61 30.70
CA ASP A 302 11.65 -10.84 31.97
C ASP A 302 11.59 -12.32 32.44
N ASP A 303 10.76 -13.13 31.80
CA ASP A 303 10.63 -14.55 32.09
C ASP A 303 11.88 -15.34 31.68
N LYS A 304 12.29 -16.34 32.50
CA LYS A 304 13.51 -17.11 32.25
C LYS A 304 13.21 -18.29 31.31
N TYR A 305 14.03 -18.42 30.29
CA TYR A 305 14.07 -19.60 29.41
C TYR A 305 15.26 -20.47 29.88
N THR A 306 14.98 -21.60 30.54
CA THR A 306 15.99 -22.43 31.19
C THR A 306 16.70 -23.37 30.22
N LYS A 307 17.84 -23.96 30.65
CA LYS A 307 18.54 -24.97 29.84
C LYS A 307 17.75 -26.25 29.66
N GLU A 308 16.99 -26.62 30.67
CA GLU A 308 16.12 -27.80 30.68
C GLU A 308 14.99 -27.63 29.63
N GLU A 309 14.26 -26.51 29.67
CA GLU A 309 13.24 -26.15 28.68
C GLU A 309 13.82 -26.05 27.26
N ARG A 310 15.03 -25.50 27.16
CA ARG A 310 15.75 -25.46 25.87
C ARG A 310 16.06 -26.84 25.32
N ALA A 311 16.52 -27.76 26.17
CA ALA A 311 16.82 -29.14 25.73
C ALA A 311 15.57 -29.87 25.22
N GLU A 312 14.42 -29.65 25.87
CA GLU A 312 13.11 -30.18 25.41
C GLU A 312 12.71 -29.61 24.06
N ASP A 313 12.82 -28.27 23.90
CA ASP A 313 12.52 -27.59 22.65
C ASP A 313 13.44 -28.05 21.49
N VAL A 314 14.73 -28.27 21.75
CA VAL A 314 15.70 -28.78 20.74
C VAL A 314 15.33 -30.22 20.34
N ALA A 315 15.01 -31.08 21.30
CA ALA A 315 14.60 -32.43 21.02
C ALA A 315 13.33 -32.49 20.14
N LEU A 316 12.35 -31.64 20.46
CA LEU A 316 11.11 -31.50 19.70
C LEU A 316 11.35 -30.95 18.31
N LEU A 317 12.22 -29.91 18.18
CA LEU A 317 12.56 -29.29 16.92
C LEU A 317 13.25 -30.29 15.96
N ASN A 318 14.23 -31.04 16.49
CA ASN A 318 14.94 -32.08 15.71
C ASN A 318 13.97 -33.17 15.25
N ALA A 319 13.17 -33.71 16.12
CA ALA A 319 12.23 -34.78 15.78
C ALA A 319 11.14 -34.34 14.79
N THR A 320 10.71 -33.08 14.86
CA THR A 320 9.59 -32.57 14.03
C THR A 320 10.04 -32.11 12.67
N PHE A 321 11.22 -31.41 12.58
CA PHE A 321 11.57 -30.65 11.38
C PHE A 321 12.95 -31.01 10.79
N ILE A 322 13.94 -31.41 11.61
CA ILE A 322 15.33 -31.50 11.18
C ILE A 322 15.73 -32.93 10.79
N ASP A 323 15.47 -33.91 11.67
CA ASP A 323 15.89 -35.31 11.52
C ASP A 323 14.92 -36.10 10.65
N ARG A 324 14.69 -35.66 9.40
CA ARG A 324 13.73 -36.30 8.48
C ARG A 324 14.36 -36.53 7.10
N ASP A 325 14.05 -37.67 6.50
CA ASP A 325 14.31 -37.89 5.07
C ASP A 325 13.17 -37.29 4.23
N TYR A 326 13.24 -35.98 4.07
CA TYR A 326 12.18 -35.21 3.41
C TYR A 326 11.84 -35.75 2.02
N ALA A 327 12.82 -36.10 1.21
CA ALA A 327 12.64 -36.58 -0.15
C ALA A 327 11.92 -37.92 -0.20
N SER A 328 12.32 -38.88 0.64
CA SER A 328 11.65 -40.21 0.76
C SER A 328 10.23 -40.06 1.27
N ASP A 329 10.04 -39.30 2.36
CA ASP A 329 8.71 -39.04 2.93
C ASP A 329 7.76 -38.44 1.89
N PHE A 330 8.24 -37.43 1.10
CA PHE A 330 7.44 -36.79 0.05
C PHE A 330 7.00 -37.76 -1.04
N ILE A 331 7.94 -38.59 -1.54
CA ILE A 331 7.66 -39.56 -2.60
C ILE A 331 6.71 -40.65 -2.11
N GLU A 332 6.93 -41.18 -0.91
CA GLU A 332 6.09 -42.23 -0.33
C GLU A 332 4.67 -41.74 -0.07
N ALA A 333 4.51 -40.55 0.53
CA ALA A 333 3.22 -39.96 0.75
C ALA A 333 2.46 -39.69 -0.56
N SER A 334 3.17 -39.20 -1.57
CA SER A 334 2.59 -38.97 -2.90
C SER A 334 2.10 -40.27 -3.55
N LYS A 335 2.90 -41.34 -3.47
CA LYS A 335 2.51 -42.67 -3.97
C LYS A 335 1.32 -43.25 -3.22
N ALA A 336 1.29 -43.15 -1.90
CA ALA A 336 0.19 -43.60 -1.08
C ALA A 336 -1.14 -42.92 -1.44
N CYS A 337 -1.11 -41.59 -1.71
CA CYS A 337 -2.27 -40.86 -2.20
C CYS A 337 -2.74 -41.35 -3.58
N MET A 338 -1.84 -41.63 -4.49
CA MET A 338 -2.14 -42.12 -5.83
C MET A 338 -2.72 -43.54 -5.78
N ASP A 339 -2.19 -44.42 -4.93
CA ASP A 339 -2.68 -45.80 -4.77
C ASP A 339 -4.04 -45.83 -4.06
N GLY A 340 -4.29 -44.93 -3.11
CA GLY A 340 -5.60 -44.71 -2.50
C GLY A 340 -6.69 -44.34 -3.52
N LEU A 341 -6.35 -43.54 -4.53
CA LEU A 341 -7.27 -43.25 -5.64
C LEU A 341 -7.63 -44.48 -6.48
N LYS A 342 -6.69 -45.42 -6.67
CA LYS A 342 -6.93 -46.65 -7.41
C LYS A 342 -7.86 -47.62 -6.64
N ILE A 343 -7.79 -47.63 -5.33
CA ILE A 343 -8.62 -48.48 -4.47
C ILE A 343 -10.02 -47.88 -4.27
N GLY A 344 -10.13 -46.58 -4.21
CA GLY A 344 -11.38 -45.84 -3.98
C GLY A 344 -12.31 -45.66 -5.20
N SER A 345 -11.95 -46.19 -6.38
CA SER A 345 -12.72 -46.01 -7.62
C SER A 345 -14.12 -46.71 -7.62
N GLY A 346 -14.55 -47.27 -6.50
CA GLY A 346 -15.84 -48.00 -6.32
C GLY A 346 -17.03 -47.14 -5.83
N SER A 347 -16.87 -45.93 -5.36
CA SER A 347 -17.99 -45.08 -4.93
C SER A 347 -17.92 -43.70 -5.58
N LYS A 348 -18.69 -43.54 -6.66
CA LYS A 348 -18.93 -42.23 -7.28
C LYS A 348 -19.83 -41.38 -6.39
N ALA A 349 -19.28 -40.73 -5.37
CA ALA A 349 -19.92 -39.55 -4.82
C ALA A 349 -19.74 -38.43 -5.85
N LYS A 350 -20.79 -38.10 -6.59
CA LYS A 350 -20.86 -36.90 -7.42
C LYS A 350 -20.87 -35.69 -6.48
N VAL A 351 -19.71 -35.23 -6.08
CA VAL A 351 -19.56 -33.84 -5.66
C VAL A 351 -19.58 -33.03 -6.94
N THR A 352 -20.75 -32.57 -7.33
CA THR A 352 -20.90 -31.54 -8.34
C THR A 352 -20.38 -30.24 -7.74
N GLN A 353 -19.07 -30.01 -7.87
CA GLN A 353 -18.63 -28.64 -7.95
C GLN A 353 -19.47 -27.99 -9.06
N LYS A 354 -20.27 -26.98 -8.75
CA LYS A 354 -20.88 -26.14 -9.77
C LYS A 354 -19.70 -25.44 -10.45
N VAL A 355 -19.11 -26.12 -11.42
CA VAL A 355 -18.17 -25.52 -12.36
C VAL A 355 -18.94 -24.39 -13.00
N ARG A 356 -18.69 -23.17 -12.54
CA ARG A 356 -19.23 -21.97 -13.16
C ARG A 356 -18.76 -22.03 -14.59
N LYS A 357 -19.69 -22.20 -15.54
CA LYS A 357 -19.37 -22.21 -16.96
C LYS A 357 -18.42 -21.05 -17.23
N LYS A 358 -17.19 -21.36 -17.67
CA LYS A 358 -16.19 -20.35 -18.05
C LYS A 358 -16.88 -19.30 -18.90
N SER A 359 -16.77 -18.05 -18.52
CA SER A 359 -17.36 -16.96 -19.30
C SER A 359 -16.62 -16.89 -20.65
N LYS A 360 -17.25 -16.36 -21.68
CA LYS A 360 -16.57 -16.13 -22.98
C LYS A 360 -15.30 -15.26 -22.83
N LEU A 361 -15.17 -14.55 -21.73
CA LEU A 361 -14.01 -13.75 -21.35
C LEU A 361 -12.86 -14.59 -20.81
N ASP A 362 -13.17 -15.58 -19.98
CA ASP A 362 -12.17 -16.52 -19.44
C ASP A 362 -11.64 -17.39 -20.58
N TYR A 363 -12.52 -17.79 -21.51
CA TYR A 363 -12.13 -18.49 -22.75
C TYR A 363 -11.22 -17.63 -23.64
N GLY A 364 -11.50 -16.34 -23.76
CA GLY A 364 -10.67 -15.41 -24.54
C GLY A 364 -9.29 -15.19 -23.93
N ARG A 365 -9.20 -15.20 -22.60
CA ARG A 365 -7.94 -15.10 -21.86
C ARG A 365 -7.12 -16.39 -21.99
N ASP A 366 -7.75 -17.55 -21.82
CA ASP A 366 -7.09 -18.84 -21.98
C ASP A 366 -6.58 -19.02 -23.41
N LEU A 367 -7.38 -18.65 -24.43
CA LEU A 367 -6.97 -18.63 -25.83
C LEU A 367 -5.77 -17.67 -26.06
N TYR A 368 -5.79 -16.48 -25.46
CA TYR A 368 -4.66 -15.54 -25.55
C TYR A 368 -3.39 -16.15 -24.94
N GLU A 369 -3.46 -16.70 -23.74
CA GLU A 369 -2.32 -17.34 -23.07
C GLU A 369 -1.82 -18.58 -23.86
N GLN A 370 -2.74 -19.36 -24.40
CA GLN A 370 -2.42 -20.58 -25.18
C GLN A 370 -1.78 -20.27 -26.54
N TYR A 371 -2.18 -19.16 -27.18
CA TYR A 371 -1.75 -18.86 -28.57
C TYR A 371 -0.74 -17.73 -28.69
N LYS A 372 -0.45 -16.99 -27.60
CA LYS A 372 0.53 -15.87 -27.63
C LYS A 372 1.94 -16.27 -28.06
N THR A 373 2.27 -17.55 -27.95
CA THR A 373 3.59 -18.11 -28.32
C THR A 373 3.66 -18.60 -29.76
N LYS A 374 2.52 -18.77 -30.48
CA LYS A 374 2.50 -19.24 -31.87
C LYS A 374 2.93 -18.13 -32.85
N PRO A 375 3.91 -18.37 -33.77
CA PRO A 375 4.49 -17.32 -34.62
C PRO A 375 3.51 -16.47 -35.41
N VAL A 376 2.50 -17.07 -36.02
CA VAL A 376 1.49 -16.36 -36.82
C VAL A 376 0.61 -15.47 -35.95
N ILE A 377 0.22 -15.96 -34.77
CA ILE A 377 -0.64 -15.22 -33.85
C ILE A 377 0.15 -14.12 -33.16
N ARG A 378 1.44 -14.38 -32.87
CA ARG A 378 2.36 -13.37 -32.37
C ARG A 378 2.49 -12.18 -33.33
N THR A 379 2.52 -12.41 -34.61
CA THR A 379 2.57 -11.33 -35.64
C THR A 379 1.29 -10.50 -35.67
N VAL A 380 0.13 -11.12 -35.50
CA VAL A 380 -1.17 -10.43 -35.43
C VAL A 380 -1.33 -9.70 -34.09
N LEU A 381 -0.89 -10.30 -32.98
CA LEU A 381 -0.96 -9.69 -31.65
C LEU A 381 0.10 -8.58 -31.46
N ASN A 382 1.21 -8.65 -32.16
CA ASN A 382 2.22 -7.57 -32.21
C ASN A 382 1.78 -6.39 -33.09
N ASN A 383 0.66 -6.51 -33.81
CA ASN A 383 0.06 -5.35 -34.44
C ASN A 383 -0.65 -4.49 -33.39
N GLU A 384 -0.02 -3.40 -33.01
CA GLU A 384 -0.47 -2.48 -31.96
C GLU A 384 -1.94 -2.05 -32.09
N ARG A 385 -2.41 -1.85 -33.31
CA ARG A 385 -3.82 -1.45 -33.57
C ARG A 385 -4.81 -2.56 -33.25
N VAL A 386 -4.50 -3.81 -33.61
CA VAL A 386 -5.34 -4.98 -33.31
C VAL A 386 -5.34 -5.29 -31.81
N PHE A 387 -4.17 -5.25 -31.20
CA PHE A 387 -4.02 -5.46 -29.77
C PHE A 387 -4.78 -4.40 -28.96
N ASN A 388 -4.60 -3.13 -29.29
CA ASN A 388 -5.28 -2.02 -28.60
C ASN A 388 -6.80 -2.06 -28.79
N PHE A 389 -7.28 -2.47 -29.97
CA PHE A 389 -8.72 -2.66 -30.20
C PHE A 389 -9.30 -3.81 -29.37
N ALA A 390 -8.62 -4.95 -29.35
CA ALA A 390 -9.04 -6.11 -28.55
C ALA A 390 -9.00 -5.80 -27.05
N LYS A 391 -7.94 -5.14 -26.57
CA LYS A 391 -7.78 -4.67 -25.18
C LYS A 391 -8.91 -3.72 -24.80
N LYS A 392 -9.21 -2.71 -25.62
CA LYS A 392 -10.28 -1.74 -25.37
C LYS A 392 -11.66 -2.42 -25.28
N LYS A 393 -11.92 -3.41 -26.15
CA LYS A 393 -13.18 -4.18 -26.14
C LYS A 393 -13.29 -5.09 -24.91
N TYR A 394 -12.18 -5.68 -24.48
CA TYR A 394 -12.10 -6.47 -23.25
C TYR A 394 -12.34 -5.61 -22.00
N GLU A 395 -11.63 -4.50 -21.88
CA GLU A 395 -11.79 -3.56 -20.79
C GLU A 395 -13.22 -3.02 -20.69
N LYS A 396 -13.83 -2.65 -21.81
CA LYS A 396 -15.24 -2.22 -21.85
C LYS A 396 -16.18 -3.31 -21.29
N ARG A 397 -16.05 -4.55 -21.73
CA ARG A 397 -16.89 -5.67 -21.23
C ARG A 397 -16.67 -5.95 -19.75
N LYS A 398 -15.42 -5.83 -19.27
CA LYS A 398 -15.09 -5.94 -17.85
C LYS A 398 -15.78 -4.84 -17.04
N MET A 399 -15.77 -3.62 -17.55
CA MET A 399 -16.42 -2.47 -16.92
C MET A 399 -17.94 -2.61 -16.92
N ASP A 400 -18.57 -3.07 -18.02
CA ASP A 400 -20.00 -3.29 -18.11
C ASP A 400 -20.46 -4.37 -17.08
N LYS A 401 -19.70 -5.44 -16.92
CA LYS A 401 -19.97 -6.48 -15.92
C LYS A 401 -19.84 -5.96 -14.49
N LEU A 402 -18.82 -5.14 -14.23
CA LEU A 402 -18.60 -4.51 -12.93
C LEU A 402 -19.76 -3.54 -12.61
N LYS A 403 -20.20 -2.76 -13.59
CA LYS A 403 -21.36 -1.86 -13.46
C LYS A 403 -22.61 -2.62 -13.04
N GLN A 404 -22.93 -3.73 -13.70
CA GLN A 404 -24.09 -4.57 -13.37
C GLN A 404 -24.06 -5.10 -11.92
N GLN A 405 -22.88 -5.38 -11.37
CA GLN A 405 -22.75 -5.83 -9.97
C GLN A 405 -23.16 -4.74 -8.97
N TYR A 406 -22.94 -3.46 -9.32
CA TYR A 406 -23.25 -2.33 -8.45
C TYR A 406 -24.64 -1.70 -8.72
N ASP A 407 -25.30 -2.03 -9.84
CA ASP A 407 -26.61 -1.48 -10.19
C ASP A 407 -27.73 -1.85 -9.18
N ALA A 408 -27.57 -2.94 -8.44
CA ALA A 408 -28.48 -3.37 -7.39
C ALA A 408 -28.35 -2.57 -6.07
N ILE A 409 -27.30 -1.75 -5.91
CA ILE A 409 -27.07 -0.98 -4.69
C ILE A 409 -27.80 0.36 -4.82
N THR A 410 -28.75 0.60 -3.93
CA THR A 410 -29.49 1.87 -3.83
C THR A 410 -28.78 2.81 -2.85
N PRO A 411 -28.52 4.08 -3.22
CA PRO A 411 -27.93 5.06 -2.32
C PRO A 411 -28.81 5.36 -1.10
N SER A 412 -28.19 5.49 0.07
CA SER A 412 -28.85 5.86 1.33
C SER A 412 -28.60 7.33 1.64
N GLU A 413 -29.65 8.06 2.03
CA GLU A 413 -29.57 9.47 2.43
C GLU A 413 -28.74 9.70 3.68
N ASN A 414 -28.61 8.67 4.53
CA ASN A 414 -27.80 8.76 5.75
C ASN A 414 -26.30 8.52 5.51
N LYS A 415 -25.88 8.34 4.26
CA LYS A 415 -24.49 8.03 3.92
C LYS A 415 -23.87 9.08 3.04
N VAL A 416 -22.68 9.53 3.46
CA VAL A 416 -21.85 10.52 2.75
C VAL A 416 -20.51 9.90 2.44
N PHE A 417 -20.04 10.05 1.21
CA PHE A 417 -18.71 9.62 0.77
C PHE A 417 -17.83 10.84 0.49
N ILE A 418 -16.68 10.85 1.11
CA ILE A 418 -15.68 11.93 1.03
C ILE A 418 -14.39 11.40 0.42
N GLU A 419 -13.81 12.13 -0.52
CA GLU A 419 -12.48 11.82 -1.05
C GLU A 419 -11.62 13.06 -1.21
N SER A 420 -10.50 13.12 -0.50
CA SER A 420 -9.47 14.12 -0.64
C SER A 420 -8.28 13.53 -1.38
N PHE A 421 -7.84 14.17 -2.47
CA PHE A 421 -6.60 13.83 -3.21
C PHE A 421 -6.40 12.32 -3.43
N HIS A 422 -7.46 11.62 -3.86
CA HIS A 422 -7.48 10.16 -4.07
C HIS A 422 -7.13 9.33 -2.84
N GLY A 423 -7.49 9.80 -1.65
CA GLY A 423 -7.20 9.15 -0.38
C GLY A 423 -5.74 9.23 0.07
N ASN A 424 -4.93 10.11 -0.53
CA ASN A 424 -3.52 10.27 -0.13
C ASN A 424 -3.37 11.04 1.19
N ASN A 425 -4.30 11.90 1.53
CA ASN A 425 -4.40 12.59 2.82
C ASN A 425 -5.86 12.96 3.09
N PHE A 426 -6.16 13.48 4.27
CA PHE A 426 -7.45 14.02 4.64
C PHE A 426 -7.34 15.52 4.83
N SER A 427 -7.61 16.30 3.77
CA SER A 427 -7.38 17.75 3.71
C SER A 427 -8.25 18.44 2.65
N GLY A 428 -8.14 19.76 2.57
CA GLY A 428 -8.88 20.60 1.62
C GLY A 428 -10.39 20.63 1.88
N ASP A 429 -11.18 21.18 0.94
CA ASP A 429 -12.61 21.37 1.11
C ASP A 429 -13.38 20.12 1.57
N PRO A 430 -13.08 18.91 1.05
CA PRO A 430 -13.77 17.70 1.51
C PRO A 430 -13.59 17.42 3.00
N LYS A 431 -12.43 17.76 3.60
CA LYS A 431 -12.20 17.62 5.05
C LYS A 431 -13.14 18.51 5.83
N TYR A 432 -13.19 19.78 5.51
CA TYR A 432 -14.00 20.75 6.29
C TYR A 432 -15.50 20.51 6.13
N ILE A 433 -15.94 20.11 4.94
CA ILE A 433 -17.32 19.63 4.71
C ILE A 433 -17.61 18.39 5.57
N ALA A 434 -16.69 17.41 5.61
CA ALA A 434 -16.89 16.20 6.40
C ALA A 434 -16.96 16.48 7.91
N LEU A 435 -16.11 17.38 8.41
CA LEU A 435 -16.11 17.80 9.82
C LEU A 435 -17.41 18.50 10.19
N TYR A 436 -17.86 19.44 9.36
CA TYR A 436 -19.14 20.13 9.56
C TYR A 436 -20.32 19.14 9.56
N ILE A 437 -20.36 18.20 8.61
CA ILE A 437 -21.41 17.18 8.57
C ILE A 437 -21.39 16.33 9.85
N LYS A 438 -20.20 15.93 10.31
CA LYS A 438 -20.07 15.11 11.52
C LYS A 438 -20.57 15.81 12.76
N GLU A 439 -20.36 17.10 12.86
CA GLU A 439 -20.76 17.92 14.00
C GLU A 439 -22.27 18.22 13.99
N HIS A 440 -22.83 18.62 12.85
CA HIS A 440 -24.20 19.12 12.75
C HIS A 440 -25.24 18.08 12.31
N PHE A 441 -24.80 16.94 11.75
CA PHE A 441 -25.65 15.83 11.30
C PHE A 441 -25.10 14.49 11.83
N PRO A 442 -25.11 14.28 13.16
CA PRO A 442 -24.47 13.13 13.79
C PRO A 442 -25.09 11.78 13.40
N GLU A 443 -26.32 11.77 12.87
CA GLU A 443 -26.98 10.59 12.33
C GLU A 443 -26.42 10.11 11.00
N LYS A 444 -25.63 10.94 10.31
CA LYS A 444 -25.02 10.55 9.03
C LYS A 444 -23.74 9.77 9.22
N GLU A 445 -23.61 8.70 8.47
CA GLU A 445 -22.39 7.91 8.35
C GLU A 445 -21.47 8.55 7.30
N VAL A 446 -20.34 9.12 7.74
CA VAL A 446 -19.39 9.77 6.86
C VAL A 446 -18.21 8.85 6.60
N TYR A 447 -18.11 8.37 5.36
CA TYR A 447 -17.06 7.50 4.86
C TYR A 447 -16.00 8.30 4.12
N VAL A 448 -14.72 8.11 4.47
CA VAL A 448 -13.62 8.87 3.87
C VAL A 448 -12.62 7.93 3.20
N SER A 449 -12.29 8.23 1.96
CA SER A 449 -11.31 7.46 1.18
C SER A 449 -9.90 7.55 1.78
N SER A 450 -9.20 6.42 1.87
CA SER A 450 -7.86 6.32 2.46
C SER A 450 -6.97 5.33 1.70
N ARG A 451 -5.72 5.71 1.44
CA ARG A 451 -4.74 4.81 0.80
C ARG A 451 -3.92 3.98 1.79
N ASN A 452 -3.72 4.47 2.99
CA ASN A 452 -2.84 3.81 3.95
C ASN A 452 -3.29 4.03 5.41
N ALA A 453 -2.63 3.37 6.34
CA ALA A 453 -2.99 3.41 7.74
C ALA A 453 -2.78 4.77 8.41
N LEU A 454 -1.87 5.62 7.92
CA LEU A 454 -1.69 6.97 8.45
C LEU A 454 -2.91 7.83 8.17
N VAL A 455 -3.41 7.79 6.93
CA VAL A 455 -4.65 8.49 6.57
C VAL A 455 -5.84 7.91 7.33
N ASP A 456 -5.89 6.56 7.55
CA ASP A 456 -6.92 5.94 8.38
C ASP A 456 -6.92 6.52 9.80
N MET A 457 -5.74 6.73 10.39
CA MET A 457 -5.61 7.29 11.73
C MET A 457 -6.13 8.72 11.80
N GLU A 458 -5.71 9.56 10.85
CA GLU A 458 -6.18 10.96 10.77
C GLU A 458 -7.71 11.02 10.64
N ILE A 459 -8.29 10.18 9.79
CA ILE A 459 -9.75 10.08 9.63
C ILE A 459 -10.44 9.65 10.93
N ARG A 460 -9.91 8.62 11.59
CA ARG A 460 -10.47 8.10 12.85
C ARG A 460 -10.35 9.07 14.01
N ASN A 461 -9.31 9.90 14.05
CA ASN A 461 -9.15 10.96 15.05
C ASN A 461 -10.33 11.95 15.03
N HIS A 462 -11.00 12.09 13.91
CA HIS A 462 -12.20 12.90 13.73
C HIS A 462 -13.51 12.08 13.84
N ASN A 463 -13.47 10.84 14.36
CA ASN A 463 -14.63 9.94 14.47
C ASN A 463 -15.32 9.66 13.12
N LEU A 464 -14.58 9.66 12.01
CA LEU A 464 -15.04 9.34 10.67
C LEU A 464 -14.62 7.91 10.28
N ILE A 465 -15.21 7.36 9.21
CA ILE A 465 -15.05 5.96 8.81
C ILE A 465 -14.11 5.86 7.61
N PRO A 466 -12.86 5.37 7.76
CA PRO A 466 -11.95 5.21 6.63
C PRO A 466 -12.35 4.05 5.73
N VAL A 467 -12.23 4.26 4.42
CA VAL A 467 -12.48 3.24 3.38
C VAL A 467 -11.30 3.14 2.44
N ARG A 468 -10.74 1.94 2.31
CA ARG A 468 -9.52 1.70 1.51
C ARG A 468 -9.73 2.00 0.03
N PHE A 469 -9.01 3.03 -0.48
CA PHE A 469 -9.07 3.49 -1.86
C PHE A 469 -8.94 2.34 -2.87
N GLY A 470 -9.86 2.27 -3.80
CA GLY A 470 -9.82 1.31 -4.89
C GLY A 470 -10.09 -0.15 -4.51
N SER A 471 -10.48 -0.46 -3.27
CA SER A 471 -10.95 -1.78 -2.86
C SER A 471 -12.37 -2.08 -3.34
N ASN A 472 -12.82 -3.33 -3.19
CA ASN A 472 -14.23 -3.65 -3.47
C ASN A 472 -15.18 -2.93 -2.51
N ILE A 473 -14.77 -2.79 -1.24
CA ILE A 473 -15.54 -2.04 -0.23
C ILE A 473 -15.65 -0.56 -0.64
N TYR A 474 -14.58 0.05 -1.15
CA TYR A 474 -14.61 1.42 -1.67
C TYR A 474 -15.70 1.59 -2.75
N ASN A 475 -15.75 0.68 -3.73
CA ASN A 475 -16.75 0.77 -4.80
C ASN A 475 -18.18 0.57 -4.27
N GLN A 476 -18.38 -0.36 -3.33
CA GLN A 476 -19.67 -0.60 -2.69
C GLN A 476 -20.12 0.60 -1.84
N THR A 477 -19.22 1.13 -1.02
CA THR A 477 -19.48 2.29 -0.17
C THR A 477 -19.78 3.52 -1.01
N PHE A 478 -18.95 3.83 -2.02
CA PHE A 478 -19.23 4.92 -2.96
C PHE A 478 -20.65 4.81 -3.52
N ARG A 479 -21.04 3.62 -3.99
CA ARG A 479 -22.35 3.39 -4.60
C ARG A 479 -23.49 3.48 -3.59
N SER A 480 -23.27 3.14 -2.32
CA SER A 480 -24.29 3.16 -1.27
C SER A 480 -24.51 4.54 -0.64
N CYS A 481 -23.63 5.50 -0.86
CA CYS A 481 -23.76 6.86 -0.34
C CYS A 481 -24.60 7.73 -1.26
N LYS A 482 -25.55 8.49 -0.70
CA LYS A 482 -26.35 9.48 -1.46
C LYS A 482 -25.49 10.66 -1.89
N TYR A 483 -24.65 11.15 -1.01
CA TYR A 483 -23.85 12.35 -1.19
C TYR A 483 -22.38 11.98 -1.39
N ILE A 484 -21.79 12.53 -2.44
CA ILE A 484 -20.39 12.29 -2.81
C ILE A 484 -19.69 13.64 -2.90
N VAL A 485 -18.63 13.86 -2.11
CA VAL A 485 -17.85 15.10 -2.12
C VAL A 485 -16.38 14.76 -2.40
N VAL A 486 -15.83 15.31 -3.46
CA VAL A 486 -14.46 15.04 -3.87
C VAL A 486 -13.75 16.29 -4.40
N ASN A 487 -12.42 16.36 -4.26
CA ASN A 487 -11.62 17.44 -4.83
C ASN A 487 -10.70 17.01 -5.98
N GLY A 488 -10.81 15.76 -6.40
CA GLY A 488 -10.00 15.19 -7.49
C GLY A 488 -10.83 14.33 -8.42
N ASN A 489 -10.15 13.61 -9.31
CA ASN A 489 -10.80 12.69 -10.23
C ASN A 489 -11.09 11.35 -9.53
N THR A 490 -12.31 10.83 -9.68
CA THR A 490 -12.64 9.48 -9.22
C THR A 490 -12.11 8.41 -10.18
N LEU A 491 -11.98 7.17 -9.67
CA LEU A 491 -11.60 6.02 -10.49
C LEU A 491 -12.62 5.78 -11.63
N ASP A 492 -12.14 5.38 -12.81
CA ASP A 492 -13.00 5.09 -13.97
C ASP A 492 -13.97 3.93 -13.73
N ARG A 493 -13.60 3.01 -12.83
CA ARG A 493 -14.42 1.84 -12.44
C ARG A 493 -15.50 2.15 -11.39
N VAL A 494 -15.62 3.39 -10.97
CA VAL A 494 -16.65 3.84 -10.02
C VAL A 494 -17.80 4.44 -10.80
N PHE A 495 -18.99 3.86 -10.63
CA PHE A 495 -20.20 4.25 -11.37
C PHE A 495 -21.16 5.00 -10.47
N LYS A 496 -21.50 6.23 -10.85
CA LYS A 496 -22.50 7.04 -10.18
C LYS A 496 -23.89 6.43 -10.38
N HIS A 497 -24.73 6.40 -9.32
CA HIS A 497 -26.15 6.15 -9.43
C HIS A 497 -26.89 7.43 -9.82
N LYS A 498 -28.01 7.31 -10.52
CA LYS A 498 -28.82 8.47 -10.92
C LYS A 498 -29.33 9.31 -9.75
N ASP A 499 -29.57 8.67 -8.59
CA ASP A 499 -30.08 9.32 -7.38
C ASP A 499 -28.95 9.82 -6.45
N GLN A 500 -27.67 9.69 -6.82
CA GLN A 500 -26.55 10.26 -6.09
C GLN A 500 -26.35 11.72 -6.46
N ILE A 501 -25.98 12.52 -5.47
CA ILE A 501 -25.55 13.92 -5.61
C ILE A 501 -24.02 13.94 -5.54
N PHE A 502 -23.38 14.39 -6.61
CA PHE A 502 -21.93 14.41 -6.75
C PHE A 502 -21.40 15.85 -6.78
N VAL A 503 -20.65 16.23 -5.77
CA VAL A 503 -20.06 17.55 -5.60
C VAL A 503 -18.55 17.48 -5.89
N GLN A 504 -18.09 18.21 -6.88
CA GLN A 504 -16.69 18.49 -7.13
C GLN A 504 -16.30 19.80 -6.47
N THR A 505 -15.40 19.78 -5.51
CA THR A 505 -14.95 20.99 -4.83
C THR A 505 -13.76 21.65 -5.54
N TRP A 506 -13.10 20.90 -6.41
CA TRP A 506 -11.78 21.25 -6.93
C TRP A 506 -10.75 21.39 -5.79
N HIS A 507 -9.56 21.95 -6.04
CA HIS A 507 -8.48 21.92 -5.04
C HIS A 507 -7.58 23.17 -5.04
N GLY A 508 -8.09 24.29 -5.50
CA GLY A 508 -7.40 25.57 -5.48
C GLY A 508 -7.85 26.51 -6.60
N PHE A 509 -7.55 27.78 -6.43
CA PHE A 509 -7.77 28.78 -7.48
C PHE A 509 -6.76 28.55 -8.63
N PRO A 510 -7.16 28.53 -9.91
CA PRO A 510 -6.26 28.22 -11.02
C PRO A 510 -5.38 29.41 -11.39
N LEU A 511 -4.09 29.36 -11.06
CA LEU A 511 -3.07 30.26 -11.58
C LEU A 511 -2.58 29.82 -12.97
N LYS A 512 -2.48 28.50 -13.14
CA LYS A 512 -1.93 27.84 -14.35
C LYS A 512 -3.03 27.43 -15.30
N ARG A 513 -2.75 27.52 -16.62
CA ARG A 513 -3.67 27.00 -17.64
C ARG A 513 -3.86 25.50 -17.49
N MET A 514 -5.09 25.04 -17.72
CA MET A 514 -5.48 23.64 -17.52
C MET A 514 -6.30 23.13 -18.71
N LEU A 515 -6.20 21.83 -18.99
CA LEU A 515 -7.08 21.09 -19.89
C LEU A 515 -7.31 21.79 -21.26
N ASN A 516 -8.51 22.34 -21.51
CA ASN A 516 -8.82 22.97 -22.78
C ASN A 516 -8.03 24.28 -23.04
N ASP A 517 -7.54 24.93 -21.99
CA ASP A 517 -6.83 26.19 -22.08
C ASP A 517 -5.29 26.01 -22.24
N LEU A 518 -4.80 24.76 -22.25
CA LEU A 518 -3.40 24.45 -22.51
C LEU A 518 -3.02 24.84 -23.94
N GLU A 519 -1.86 25.43 -24.14
CA GLU A 519 -1.36 25.86 -25.46
C GLU A 519 -0.92 24.66 -26.29
N ASP A 520 -0.21 23.68 -25.70
CA ASP A 520 0.20 22.48 -26.41
C ASP A 520 -1.01 21.62 -26.78
N LYS A 521 -1.24 21.51 -28.09
CA LYS A 521 -2.39 20.78 -28.65
C LYS A 521 -2.37 19.28 -28.32
N THR A 522 -1.19 18.68 -28.23
CA THR A 522 -1.04 17.24 -27.97
C THR A 522 -1.37 16.92 -26.53
N GLU A 523 -0.79 17.67 -25.61
CA GLU A 523 -1.04 17.54 -24.17
C GLU A 523 -2.50 17.88 -23.84
N ARG A 524 -3.02 18.96 -24.40
CA ARG A 524 -4.44 19.36 -24.28
C ARG A 524 -5.38 18.23 -24.65
N ASN A 525 -5.22 17.65 -25.86
CA ASN A 525 -6.09 16.58 -26.34
C ASN A 525 -6.00 15.32 -25.45
N ALA A 526 -4.80 14.97 -24.97
CA ALA A 526 -4.59 13.84 -24.10
C ALA A 526 -5.25 14.04 -22.72
N GLN A 527 -5.06 15.21 -22.11
CA GLN A 527 -5.66 15.53 -20.83
C GLN A 527 -7.18 15.61 -20.89
N VAL A 528 -7.73 16.31 -21.90
CA VAL A 528 -9.18 16.44 -22.10
C VAL A 528 -9.84 15.07 -22.34
N ALA A 529 -9.23 14.22 -23.16
CA ALA A 529 -9.75 12.88 -23.41
C ALA A 529 -9.81 12.00 -22.14
N ALA A 530 -8.81 12.12 -21.26
CA ALA A 530 -8.78 11.42 -19.99
C ALA A 530 -9.77 11.98 -18.98
N PHE A 531 -10.01 13.29 -18.98
CA PHE A 531 -10.79 13.99 -17.98
C PHE A 531 -12.30 14.01 -18.26
N LYS A 532 -12.70 14.24 -19.50
CA LYS A 532 -14.09 14.38 -19.93
C LYS A 532 -15.04 13.26 -19.46
N PRO A 533 -14.66 11.95 -19.48
CA PRO A 533 -15.53 10.89 -18.97
C PRO A 533 -15.81 10.98 -17.47
N ARG A 534 -14.89 11.58 -16.70
CA ARG A 534 -14.99 11.71 -15.23
C ARG A 534 -15.89 12.86 -14.84
N MET A 535 -15.87 13.96 -15.58
CA MET A 535 -16.75 15.11 -15.40
C MET A 535 -18.25 14.75 -15.53
N LYS A 536 -18.59 13.75 -16.33
CA LYS A 536 -19.98 13.27 -16.48
C LYS A 536 -20.63 12.77 -15.20
N LYS A 537 -19.86 12.64 -14.13
CA LYS A 537 -20.36 12.23 -12.81
C LYS A 537 -20.75 13.43 -11.94
N TRP A 538 -20.29 14.63 -12.27
CA TRP A 538 -20.48 15.83 -11.45
C TRP A 538 -21.90 16.38 -11.61
N ASP A 539 -22.54 16.70 -10.50
CA ASP A 539 -23.80 17.47 -10.47
C ASP A 539 -23.50 18.91 -10.09
N TYR A 540 -22.53 19.10 -9.18
CA TYR A 540 -22.15 20.42 -8.69
C TYR A 540 -20.63 20.62 -8.79
N LEU A 541 -20.21 21.85 -9.12
CA LEU A 541 -18.83 22.32 -9.05
C LEU A 541 -18.78 23.57 -8.16
N LEU A 542 -17.92 23.56 -7.12
CA LEU A 542 -17.75 24.73 -6.23
C LEU A 542 -16.75 25.71 -6.83
N THR A 543 -17.04 27.01 -6.65
CA THR A 543 -16.16 28.13 -7.03
C THR A 543 -16.19 29.23 -5.98
N SER A 544 -15.10 30.04 -5.94
CA SER A 544 -14.88 31.10 -4.96
C SER A 544 -15.16 32.51 -5.49
N SER A 545 -15.50 32.67 -6.77
CA SER A 545 -15.80 33.96 -7.39
C SER A 545 -16.30 33.79 -8.82
N ALA A 546 -16.79 34.88 -9.40
CA ALA A 546 -17.14 34.95 -10.82
C ALA A 546 -15.93 34.70 -11.72
N VAL A 547 -14.75 35.21 -11.36
CA VAL A 547 -13.49 34.96 -12.10
C VAL A 547 -13.12 33.47 -12.02
N ASN A 548 -13.18 32.87 -10.83
CA ASN A 548 -12.93 31.44 -10.66
C ASN A 548 -13.89 30.59 -11.48
N THR A 549 -15.18 30.95 -11.49
CA THR A 549 -16.21 30.31 -12.31
C THR A 549 -15.84 30.36 -13.79
N MET A 550 -15.53 31.53 -14.32
CA MET A 550 -15.15 31.73 -15.73
C MET A 550 -13.93 30.89 -16.13
N LEU A 551 -12.89 30.84 -15.30
CA LEU A 551 -11.70 30.07 -15.58
C LEU A 551 -11.97 28.56 -15.58
N LEU A 552 -12.77 28.05 -14.65
CA LEU A 552 -13.13 26.64 -14.58
C LEU A 552 -14.10 26.25 -15.70
N GLU A 553 -15.07 27.09 -16.06
CA GLU A 553 -15.93 26.87 -17.24
C GLU A 553 -15.12 26.75 -18.51
N SER A 554 -14.15 27.65 -18.75
CA SER A 554 -13.26 27.58 -19.89
C SER A 554 -12.42 26.31 -19.90
N SER A 555 -11.70 26.05 -18.81
CA SER A 555 -10.77 24.91 -18.75
C SER A 555 -11.47 23.56 -18.87
N PHE A 556 -12.65 23.41 -18.29
CA PHE A 556 -13.47 22.20 -18.38
C PHE A 556 -14.38 22.17 -19.60
N ASN A 557 -14.46 23.25 -20.35
CA ASN A 557 -15.40 23.43 -21.46
C ASN A 557 -16.85 23.09 -21.07
N ILE A 558 -17.29 23.69 -19.96
CA ILE A 558 -18.66 23.51 -19.44
C ILE A 558 -19.62 24.24 -20.37
N GLN A 559 -20.63 23.53 -20.87
CA GLN A 559 -21.64 24.08 -21.76
C GLN A 559 -22.94 24.29 -20.99
N PRO A 560 -23.72 25.33 -21.33
CA PRO A 560 -25.00 25.64 -20.65
C PRO A 560 -26.03 24.50 -20.66
N GLU A 561 -25.92 23.59 -21.65
CA GLU A 561 -26.84 22.45 -21.81
C GLU A 561 -26.45 21.23 -20.96
N GLN A 562 -25.37 21.32 -20.17
CA GLN A 562 -24.97 20.25 -19.25
C GLN A 562 -25.79 20.34 -17.95
N ASP A 563 -26.10 19.18 -17.36
CA ASP A 563 -26.79 19.11 -16.07
C ASP A 563 -25.90 19.56 -14.87
N LEU A 564 -24.64 19.94 -15.14
CA LEU A 564 -23.69 20.40 -14.13
C LEU A 564 -24.04 21.84 -13.69
N GLN A 565 -24.25 22.04 -12.41
CA GLN A 565 -24.49 23.35 -11.81
C GLN A 565 -23.23 23.85 -11.10
N ILE A 566 -22.93 25.13 -11.29
CA ILE A 566 -21.83 25.79 -10.57
C ILE A 566 -22.39 26.45 -9.32
N LEU A 567 -21.80 26.12 -8.18
CA LEU A 567 -22.14 26.70 -6.89
C LEU A 567 -21.03 27.70 -6.52
N GLN A 568 -21.25 28.96 -6.80
CA GLN A 568 -20.36 30.06 -6.44
C GLN A 568 -20.60 30.45 -4.98
N LEU A 569 -20.16 29.58 -4.04
CA LEU A 569 -20.41 29.70 -2.61
C LEU A 569 -19.13 29.82 -1.77
N GLY A 570 -17.95 29.82 -2.41
CA GLY A 570 -16.67 29.87 -1.72
C GLY A 570 -16.05 28.50 -1.44
N ALA A 571 -14.89 28.52 -0.78
CA ALA A 571 -14.10 27.34 -0.43
C ALA A 571 -14.07 27.09 1.09
N PRO A 572 -14.63 25.96 1.57
CA PRO A 572 -14.63 25.60 2.99
C PRO A 572 -13.24 25.62 3.65
N ARG A 573 -12.21 25.24 2.92
CA ARG A 573 -10.82 25.26 3.40
C ARG A 573 -10.33 26.68 3.72
N ASN A 574 -10.84 27.69 3.02
CA ASN A 574 -10.48 29.10 3.25
C ASN A 574 -11.30 29.69 4.39
N GLU A 575 -12.54 29.25 4.59
CA GLU A 575 -13.31 29.59 5.79
C GLU A 575 -12.57 29.21 7.07
N TYR A 576 -11.92 28.03 7.10
CA TYR A 576 -11.08 27.60 8.22
C TYR A 576 -9.96 28.60 8.52
N LEU A 577 -9.34 29.18 7.49
CA LEU A 577 -8.27 30.19 7.65
C LEU A 577 -8.79 31.52 8.18
N MET A 578 -10.04 31.86 7.89
CA MET A 578 -10.66 33.13 8.35
C MET A 578 -11.30 33.00 9.73
N ASN A 579 -11.75 31.80 10.11
CA ASN A 579 -12.49 31.52 11.33
C ASN A 579 -11.70 30.68 12.32
N HIS A 580 -10.50 31.13 12.70
CA HIS A 580 -9.66 30.44 13.67
C HIS A 580 -9.43 31.30 14.93
N ASP A 581 -9.11 30.63 16.03
CA ASP A 581 -8.69 31.25 17.28
C ASP A 581 -7.32 30.71 17.74
N GLU A 582 -6.81 31.22 18.85
CA GLU A 582 -5.54 30.78 19.42
C GLU A 582 -5.58 29.30 19.89
N THR A 583 -6.75 28.80 20.28
CA THR A 583 -6.92 27.38 20.68
C THR A 583 -6.67 26.46 19.51
N GLU A 584 -7.13 26.83 18.31
CA GLU A 584 -6.90 26.06 17.11
C GLU A 584 -5.41 26.08 16.70
N LYS A 585 -4.72 27.23 16.84
CA LYS A 585 -3.26 27.28 16.63
C LYS A 585 -2.51 26.38 17.61
N GLU A 586 -2.86 26.42 18.91
CA GLU A 586 -2.27 25.50 19.90
C GLU A 586 -2.50 24.02 19.55
N ARG A 587 -3.71 23.69 19.07
CA ARG A 587 -4.00 22.34 18.60
C ARG A 587 -3.10 21.92 17.44
N VAL A 588 -2.92 22.81 16.46
CA VAL A 588 -2.07 22.55 15.31
C VAL A 588 -0.59 22.45 15.72
N LEU A 589 -0.09 23.35 16.58
CA LEU A 589 1.27 23.26 17.12
C LEU A 589 1.49 21.95 17.90
N THR A 590 0.51 21.54 18.69
CA THR A 590 0.56 20.26 19.39
C THR A 590 0.61 19.08 18.42
N LYS A 591 -0.15 19.13 17.33
CA LYS A 591 -0.16 18.07 16.31
C LYS A 591 1.19 17.88 15.62
N TYR A 592 1.86 18.97 15.25
CA TYR A 592 3.06 18.93 14.42
C TYR A 592 4.36 19.04 15.22
N PHE A 593 4.35 19.74 16.34
CA PHE A 593 5.55 20.08 17.11
C PHE A 593 5.49 19.64 18.58
N PHE A 594 4.39 19.00 18.99
CA PHE A 594 4.18 18.50 20.36
C PHE A 594 4.31 19.59 21.46
N THR A 595 4.12 20.86 21.08
CA THR A 595 4.16 22.01 21.96
C THR A 595 2.91 22.86 21.80
N LYS A 596 2.54 23.56 22.88
CA LYS A 596 1.50 24.60 22.85
C LYS A 596 2.13 26.02 22.74
N SER A 597 3.45 26.10 22.91
CA SER A 597 4.18 27.37 22.88
C SER A 597 4.30 27.86 21.44
N ASN A 598 4.07 29.15 21.26
CA ASN A 598 4.22 29.87 20.00
C ASN A 598 5.49 30.74 20.01
N ASP A 599 6.57 30.25 20.64
CA ASP A 599 7.84 31.01 20.78
C ASP A 599 8.67 30.97 19.48
N LYS A 600 8.30 30.11 18.53
CA LYS A 600 8.98 29.95 17.25
C LYS A 600 8.25 30.68 16.13
N LYS A 601 9.01 31.10 15.11
CA LYS A 601 8.51 31.67 13.87
C LYS A 601 8.74 30.71 12.71
N TYR A 602 7.68 30.30 12.07
CA TYR A 602 7.73 29.28 11.04
C TYR A 602 7.67 29.88 9.64
N ILE A 603 8.64 29.54 8.80
CA ILE A 603 8.67 29.87 7.38
C ILE A 603 8.19 28.64 6.62
N LEU A 604 7.06 28.72 5.93
CA LEU A 604 6.56 27.64 5.08
C LEU A 604 7.23 27.70 3.71
N PHE A 605 8.03 26.68 3.41
CA PHE A 605 8.71 26.52 2.12
C PHE A 605 7.99 25.47 1.28
N CYS A 606 7.27 25.91 0.23
CA CYS A 606 6.44 25.02 -0.59
C CYS A 606 6.55 25.37 -2.08
N GLN A 607 7.31 24.58 -2.82
CA GLN A 607 7.57 24.74 -4.25
C GLN A 607 6.66 23.86 -5.10
N THR A 608 6.34 24.34 -6.30
CA THR A 608 5.61 23.55 -7.29
C THR A 608 6.45 22.37 -7.78
N TRP A 609 5.80 21.22 -7.95
CA TRP A 609 6.41 20.01 -8.52
C TRP A 609 6.93 20.22 -9.95
N ARG A 610 8.02 19.52 -10.28
CA ARG A 610 8.59 19.45 -11.64
C ARG A 610 8.49 18.04 -12.20
N LYS A 611 8.27 17.93 -13.51
CA LYS A 611 8.20 16.61 -14.22
C LYS A 611 9.52 15.83 -14.11
N GLU A 612 10.65 16.53 -14.16
CA GLU A 612 11.98 15.95 -14.01
C GLU A 612 12.31 15.75 -12.53
N LYS A 613 12.92 14.59 -12.22
CA LYS A 613 13.38 14.33 -10.85
C LYS A 613 14.49 15.29 -10.50
N ARG A 614 14.28 16.09 -9.47
CA ARG A 614 15.27 17.00 -8.89
C ARG A 614 15.78 16.47 -7.55
N ALA A 615 16.99 16.83 -7.19
CA ALA A 615 17.61 16.44 -5.92
C ALA A 615 17.15 17.33 -4.75
N LEU A 616 16.78 18.57 -5.03
CA LEU A 616 16.29 19.58 -4.09
C LEU A 616 15.16 20.37 -4.75
N LEU A 617 14.28 20.97 -3.94
CA LEU A 617 13.17 21.80 -4.44
C LEU A 617 13.64 23.11 -5.07
N SER A 618 14.75 23.64 -4.56
CA SER A 618 15.31 24.95 -4.95
C SER A 618 16.83 24.93 -4.79
N LYS A 619 17.52 25.92 -5.36
CA LYS A 619 18.94 26.16 -5.17
C LYS A 619 19.26 26.83 -3.84
N ILE A 620 18.27 27.41 -3.16
CA ILE A 620 18.42 28.00 -1.84
C ILE A 620 18.91 26.98 -0.83
N ASN A 621 19.99 27.25 -0.14
CA ASN A 621 20.50 26.45 0.95
C ASN A 621 19.81 26.90 2.26
N LEU A 622 18.86 26.09 2.73
CA LEU A 622 18.07 26.41 3.91
C LEU A 622 18.91 26.49 5.19
N ASN A 623 20.04 25.78 5.28
CA ASN A 623 20.95 25.90 6.43
C ASN A 623 21.61 27.28 6.46
N ILE A 624 22.13 27.74 5.31
CA ILE A 624 22.73 29.08 5.21
C ILE A 624 21.69 30.17 5.50
N LEU A 625 20.45 29.98 5.01
CA LEU A 625 19.36 30.90 5.31
C LEU A 625 19.09 30.97 6.82
N LEU A 626 19.00 29.83 7.50
CA LEU A 626 18.74 29.76 8.93
C LEU A 626 19.90 30.27 9.79
N GLU A 627 21.15 30.19 9.31
CA GLU A 627 22.29 30.80 9.97
C GLU A 627 22.24 32.36 9.96
N GLN A 628 21.51 32.97 9.00
CA GLN A 628 21.32 34.41 8.91
C GLN A 628 20.08 34.91 9.66
N LEU A 629 19.23 33.97 10.18
CA LEU A 629 18.01 34.26 10.90
C LEU A 629 18.19 34.00 12.40
N PRO A 630 17.51 34.74 13.29
CA PRO A 630 17.46 34.45 14.73
C PRO A 630 17.02 32.99 15.01
N GLU A 631 17.39 32.50 16.22
CA GLU A 631 17.14 31.10 16.61
C GLU A 631 15.66 30.71 16.72
N GLU A 632 14.78 31.70 16.86
CA GLU A 632 13.34 31.45 16.88
C GLU A 632 12.76 31.11 15.49
N TYR A 633 13.50 31.34 14.39
CA TYR A 633 13.03 30.98 13.05
C TYR A 633 13.31 29.52 12.72
N GLU A 634 12.28 28.84 12.25
CA GLU A 634 12.33 27.46 11.76
C GLU A 634 11.64 27.34 10.39
N VAL A 635 12.01 26.35 9.60
CA VAL A 635 11.47 26.16 8.24
C VAL A 635 10.62 24.89 8.19
N ILE A 636 9.39 25.01 7.71
CA ILE A 636 8.53 23.88 7.38
C ILE A 636 8.60 23.65 5.87
N VAL A 637 9.17 22.52 5.45
CA VAL A 637 9.22 22.13 4.03
C VAL A 637 8.00 21.28 3.70
N LYS A 638 7.11 21.81 2.86
CA LYS A 638 5.94 21.08 2.37
C LYS A 638 6.21 20.56 0.97
N LEU A 639 6.40 19.26 0.86
CA LEU A 639 6.63 18.57 -0.42
C LEU A 639 5.32 18.33 -1.18
N HIS A 640 5.40 18.38 -2.51
CA HIS A 640 4.37 17.78 -3.33
C HIS A 640 4.42 16.23 -3.19
N PRO A 641 3.28 15.49 -3.24
CA PRO A 641 3.29 14.03 -3.12
C PRO A 641 4.24 13.30 -4.08
N ASN A 642 4.44 13.81 -5.28
CA ASN A 642 5.38 13.25 -6.27
C ASN A 642 6.86 13.41 -5.87
N GLU A 643 7.17 14.27 -4.91
CA GLU A 643 8.52 14.58 -4.43
C GLU A 643 8.76 14.09 -2.98
N SER A 644 7.87 13.23 -2.45
CA SER A 644 7.97 12.69 -1.09
C SER A 644 9.32 11.99 -0.80
N HIS A 645 10.04 11.57 -1.85
CA HIS A 645 11.38 10.99 -1.72
C HIS A 645 12.43 11.98 -1.19
N LEU A 646 12.18 13.30 -1.28
CA LEU A 646 13.08 14.37 -0.76
C LEU A 646 12.89 14.60 0.74
N ARG A 647 11.90 13.99 1.39
CA ARG A 647 11.59 14.24 2.80
C ARG A 647 12.80 13.99 3.71
N VAL A 648 13.44 12.85 3.57
CA VAL A 648 14.62 12.50 4.37
C VAL A 648 15.75 13.52 4.14
N THR A 649 16.00 13.88 2.89
CA THR A 649 17.03 14.87 2.51
C THR A 649 16.82 16.19 3.27
N TYR A 650 15.57 16.69 3.34
CA TYR A 650 15.29 17.95 4.04
C TYR A 650 15.31 17.80 5.55
N SER A 651 14.75 16.73 6.10
CA SER A 651 14.71 16.52 7.57
C SER A 651 16.09 16.26 8.20
N GLU A 652 17.08 15.87 7.41
CA GLU A 652 18.46 15.66 7.88
C GLU A 652 19.35 16.88 7.76
N LEU A 653 18.86 17.99 7.17
CA LEU A 653 19.67 19.20 7.00
C LEU A 653 19.93 19.92 8.33
N SER A 654 18.92 20.06 9.18
CA SER A 654 18.98 20.78 10.45
C SER A 654 17.80 20.46 11.34
N ASP A 655 17.97 20.51 12.65
CA ASP A 655 16.89 20.38 13.66
C ASP A 655 15.86 21.53 13.55
N ARG A 656 16.19 22.62 12.86
CA ARG A 656 15.30 23.75 12.57
C ARG A 656 14.55 23.61 11.25
N ILE A 657 14.68 22.47 10.54
CA ILE A 657 14.01 22.19 9.26
C ILE A 657 13.09 20.99 9.43
N HIS A 658 11.80 21.22 9.28
CA HIS A 658 10.76 20.20 9.47
C HIS A 658 10.13 19.81 8.14
N CYS A 659 10.11 18.53 7.84
CA CYS A 659 9.50 17.99 6.64
C CYS A 659 8.56 16.83 6.99
N PHE A 660 7.29 17.16 7.15
CA PHE A 660 6.25 16.21 7.60
C PHE A 660 5.80 15.28 6.47
N TYR A 661 5.16 14.18 6.87
CA TYR A 661 4.57 13.23 5.94
C TYR A 661 3.31 13.80 5.29
N ASN A 662 3.27 13.77 3.97
CA ASN A 662 2.13 14.29 3.21
C ASN A 662 0.78 13.68 3.60
N GLU A 663 0.79 12.43 4.06
CA GLU A 663 -0.41 11.70 4.52
C GLU A 663 -1.06 12.32 5.76
N LEU A 664 -0.27 12.97 6.63
CA LEU A 664 -0.71 13.57 7.89
C LEU A 664 -0.88 15.09 7.79
N VAL A 665 -0.46 15.68 6.67
CA VAL A 665 -0.46 17.13 6.50
C VAL A 665 -1.77 17.61 5.90
N ASP A 666 -2.39 18.56 6.59
CA ASP A 666 -3.31 19.51 6.00
C ASP A 666 -2.58 20.84 5.81
N ILE A 667 -2.51 21.30 4.57
CA ILE A 667 -1.75 22.51 4.26
C ILE A 667 -2.37 23.76 4.89
N GLN A 668 -3.67 23.81 5.11
CA GLN A 668 -4.34 24.90 5.80
C GLN A 668 -3.88 25.01 7.27
N GLU A 669 -3.64 23.88 7.93
CA GLU A 669 -3.06 23.87 9.28
C GLU A 669 -1.65 24.47 9.29
N LEU A 670 -0.83 24.17 8.26
CA LEU A 670 0.51 24.75 8.13
C LEU A 670 0.47 26.25 7.82
N TYR A 671 -0.50 26.70 7.00
CA TYR A 671 -0.70 28.13 6.75
C TYR A 671 -1.03 28.87 8.05
N LEU A 672 -1.88 28.30 8.88
CA LEU A 672 -2.32 28.90 10.13
C LEU A 672 -1.15 29.19 11.08
N ILE A 673 -0.21 28.25 11.22
CA ILE A 673 0.92 28.38 12.15
C ILE A 673 2.15 29.06 11.56
N SER A 674 2.27 29.20 10.22
CA SER A 674 3.42 29.86 9.60
C SER A 674 3.30 31.37 9.67
N ASP A 675 4.45 32.06 9.76
CA ASP A 675 4.55 33.53 9.80
C ASP A 675 4.85 34.13 8.43
N ALA A 676 5.46 33.35 7.53
CA ALA A 676 5.73 33.72 6.15
C ALA A 676 5.70 32.48 5.24
N MET A 677 5.50 32.68 3.95
CA MET A 677 5.56 31.63 2.95
C MET A 677 6.56 31.96 1.84
N ILE A 678 7.42 31.00 1.50
CA ILE A 678 8.27 31.05 0.30
C ILE A 678 7.73 29.99 -0.66
N THR A 679 7.28 30.43 -1.82
CA THR A 679 6.71 29.55 -2.86
C THR A 679 7.14 30.02 -4.25
N ASP A 680 6.65 29.34 -5.31
CA ASP A 680 6.93 29.72 -6.70
C ASP A 680 5.60 29.94 -7.49
N TYR A 681 5.30 29.11 -8.47
CA TYR A 681 4.11 29.23 -9.34
C TYR A 681 2.92 28.44 -8.78
N SER A 682 2.64 28.59 -7.51
CA SER A 682 1.65 27.79 -6.81
C SER A 682 0.33 28.51 -6.55
N SER A 683 -0.78 27.78 -6.68
CA SER A 683 -2.10 28.28 -6.26
C SER A 683 -2.24 28.46 -4.73
N THR A 684 -1.25 28.03 -3.95
CA THR A 684 -1.18 28.24 -2.49
C THR A 684 -1.19 29.70 -2.11
N ILE A 685 -0.74 30.59 -3.01
CA ILE A 685 -0.75 32.04 -2.85
C ILE A 685 -2.15 32.57 -2.52
N PHE A 686 -3.17 32.06 -3.21
CA PHE A 686 -4.54 32.52 -3.05
C PHE A 686 -5.13 32.13 -1.69
N ASP A 687 -4.96 30.90 -1.27
CA ASP A 687 -5.44 30.46 0.04
C ASP A 687 -4.70 31.19 1.17
N TYR A 688 -3.37 31.35 1.05
CA TYR A 688 -2.53 32.04 2.06
C TYR A 688 -2.83 33.54 2.18
N ALA A 689 -3.29 34.18 1.10
CA ALA A 689 -3.66 35.61 1.08
C ALA A 689 -4.72 35.96 2.13
N HIS A 690 -5.63 35.04 2.48
CA HIS A 690 -6.63 35.26 3.56
C HIS A 690 -6.03 35.54 4.93
N LEU A 691 -4.78 35.12 5.17
CA LEU A 691 -4.08 35.36 6.44
C LEU A 691 -3.36 36.69 6.50
N ASN A 692 -3.23 37.37 5.36
CA ASN A 692 -2.47 38.64 5.21
C ASN A 692 -1.04 38.59 5.80
N LYS A 693 -0.37 37.40 5.62
CA LYS A 693 1.01 37.16 6.04
C LYS A 693 1.96 37.23 4.84
N PRO A 694 3.25 37.58 5.01
CA PRO A 694 4.19 37.76 3.91
C PRO A 694 4.33 36.53 2.99
N ILE A 695 4.26 36.75 1.68
CA ILE A 695 4.53 35.76 0.63
C ILE A 695 5.75 36.22 -0.16
N PHE A 696 6.71 35.32 -0.35
CA PHE A 696 7.92 35.55 -1.14
C PHE A 696 7.92 34.56 -2.33
N LEU A 697 7.99 35.10 -3.55
CA LEU A 697 8.01 34.30 -4.77
C LEU A 697 9.42 33.99 -5.24
N LEU A 698 9.86 32.77 -5.08
CA LEU A 698 11.15 32.30 -5.55
C LEU A 698 11.03 31.78 -6.99
N GLN A 699 11.40 32.59 -7.95
CA GLN A 699 11.21 32.34 -9.37
C GLN A 699 12.54 32.01 -10.08
N GLU A 700 13.01 30.77 -9.91
CA GLU A 700 14.29 30.30 -10.44
C GLU A 700 14.24 29.89 -11.93
N ASP A 701 13.09 29.53 -12.45
CA ASP A 701 12.90 28.95 -13.79
C ASP A 701 11.65 29.46 -14.53
N THR A 702 11.30 30.74 -14.33
CA THR A 702 10.06 31.37 -14.84
C THR A 702 9.88 31.21 -16.34
N GLU A 703 10.92 31.48 -17.15
CA GLU A 703 10.84 31.42 -18.61
C GLU A 703 10.48 30.02 -19.07
N VAL A 704 11.22 29.00 -18.58
CA VAL A 704 11.00 27.59 -18.96
C VAL A 704 9.62 27.11 -18.50
N TYR A 705 9.21 27.51 -17.30
CA TYR A 705 7.95 27.10 -16.72
C TYR A 705 6.74 27.73 -17.44
N SER A 706 6.86 29.01 -17.78
CA SER A 706 5.84 29.75 -18.54
C SER A 706 5.64 29.20 -19.94
N GLU A 707 6.72 28.85 -20.66
CA GLU A 707 6.65 28.26 -21.99
C GLU A 707 6.00 26.87 -21.98
N GLN A 708 6.22 26.07 -20.93
CA GLN A 708 5.70 24.69 -20.86
C GLN A 708 4.24 24.61 -20.45
N ILE A 709 3.78 25.48 -19.55
CA ILE A 709 2.47 25.36 -18.88
C ILE A 709 1.59 26.57 -19.18
N GLY A 710 2.13 27.78 -19.08
CA GLY A 710 1.40 29.04 -19.19
C GLY A 710 0.58 29.40 -17.96
N PHE A 711 0.28 30.69 -17.84
CA PHE A 711 -0.50 31.27 -16.76
C PHE A 711 -1.78 31.91 -17.30
N TYR A 712 -2.82 32.01 -16.46
CA TYR A 712 -4.03 32.75 -16.81
C TYR A 712 -3.84 34.25 -16.71
N PHE A 713 -2.98 34.71 -15.80
CA PHE A 713 -2.66 36.12 -15.56
C PHE A 713 -1.31 36.24 -14.81
N ASP A 714 -0.75 37.43 -14.84
CA ASP A 714 0.43 37.77 -14.05
C ASP A 714 -0.02 38.15 -12.63
N ILE A 715 0.47 37.46 -11.62
CA ILE A 715 0.12 37.73 -10.21
C ILE A 715 0.62 39.11 -9.78
N PHE A 716 1.69 39.63 -10.36
CA PHE A 716 2.23 40.92 -10.03
C PHE A 716 1.39 42.13 -10.54
N GLU A 717 0.49 41.90 -11.51
CA GLU A 717 -0.49 42.90 -11.93
C GLU A 717 -1.62 43.06 -10.91
N LEU A 718 -1.83 42.09 -10.06
CA LEU A 718 -2.90 42.09 -9.06
C LEU A 718 -2.46 42.67 -7.72
N VAL A 719 -1.29 42.27 -7.27
CA VAL A 719 -0.74 42.63 -5.95
C VAL A 719 0.76 42.81 -5.97
N THR A 720 1.26 43.57 -5.02
CA THR A 720 2.70 43.70 -4.76
C THR A 720 3.12 42.53 -3.87
N ILE A 721 3.67 41.48 -4.48
CA ILE A 721 4.28 40.34 -3.77
C ILE A 721 5.81 40.52 -3.84
N GLU A 722 6.50 40.22 -2.75
CA GLU A 722 7.98 40.29 -2.71
C GLU A 722 8.57 39.14 -3.54
N ILE A 723 9.52 39.50 -4.42
CA ILE A 723 10.32 38.47 -5.10
C ILE A 723 11.42 38.04 -4.14
N ALA A 724 11.44 36.72 -3.83
CA ALA A 724 12.47 36.10 -3.00
C ALA A 724 13.84 36.20 -3.69
N SER A 725 14.83 36.68 -2.98
CA SER A 725 16.20 36.65 -3.48
C SER A 725 16.74 35.23 -3.59
N ASN A 726 17.55 34.96 -4.61
CA ASN A 726 18.33 33.71 -4.73
C ASN A 726 19.62 33.73 -3.88
N ASP A 727 19.89 34.81 -3.15
CA ASP A 727 20.97 34.93 -2.16
C ASP A 727 20.36 34.83 -0.76
N GLU A 728 20.78 33.85 0.02
CA GLU A 728 20.23 33.52 1.33
C GLU A 728 20.34 34.69 2.33
N ARG A 729 21.39 35.50 2.24
CA ARG A 729 21.59 36.66 3.13
C ARG A 729 20.63 37.79 2.82
N ILE A 730 20.34 38.01 1.53
CA ILE A 730 19.36 39.00 1.10
C ILE A 730 17.96 38.52 1.45
N LEU A 731 17.66 37.24 1.21
CA LEU A 731 16.37 36.61 1.55
C LEU A 731 16.11 36.68 3.07
N ALA A 732 17.13 36.40 3.90
CA ALA A 732 17.01 36.57 5.35
C ALA A 732 16.66 38.01 5.76
N ARG A 733 17.24 39.02 5.12
CA ARG A 733 16.88 40.43 5.35
C ARG A 733 15.45 40.73 4.93
N GLN A 734 15.02 40.24 3.77
CA GLN A 734 13.64 40.39 3.31
C GLN A 734 12.65 39.81 4.34
N LEU A 735 12.93 38.61 4.88
CA LEU A 735 12.12 37.96 5.93
C LEU A 735 12.07 38.76 7.24
N LEU A 736 13.17 39.45 7.60
CA LEU A 736 13.27 40.26 8.83
C LEU A 736 12.67 41.67 8.69
N GLU A 737 12.55 42.22 7.49
CA GLU A 737 12.00 43.55 7.24
C GLU A 737 10.54 43.71 7.62
N ASN A 738 9.82 42.60 7.84
CA ASN A 738 8.44 42.50 8.34
C ASN A 738 7.46 43.51 7.69
N LYS A 739 7.53 43.64 6.36
CA LYS A 739 6.59 44.46 5.61
C LYS A 739 5.19 43.87 5.73
N GLN A 740 4.23 44.70 6.10
CA GLN A 740 2.82 44.27 6.13
C GLN A 740 2.32 44.13 4.69
N PRO A 741 1.94 42.94 4.25
CA PRO A 741 1.40 42.74 2.92
C PRO A 741 -0.04 43.31 2.81
N ASP A 742 -0.46 43.58 1.59
CA ASP A 742 -1.86 43.88 1.27
C ASP A 742 -2.30 43.00 0.09
N TYR A 743 -3.10 42.03 0.39
CA TYR A 743 -3.67 41.09 -0.61
C TYR A 743 -5.15 41.33 -0.84
N GLN A 744 -5.69 42.46 -0.47
CA GLN A 744 -7.13 42.75 -0.58
C GLN A 744 -7.62 42.60 -2.04
N ASN A 745 -6.81 42.98 -3.02
CA ASN A 745 -7.17 42.77 -4.42
C ASN A 745 -7.34 41.29 -4.79
N ILE A 746 -6.57 40.36 -4.20
CA ILE A 746 -6.74 38.92 -4.41
C ILE A 746 -8.05 38.50 -3.79
N THR A 747 -8.31 38.82 -2.53
CA THR A 747 -9.49 38.39 -1.80
C THR A 747 -10.77 38.98 -2.38
N ASP A 748 -10.79 40.26 -2.72
CA ASP A 748 -11.97 40.96 -3.21
C ASP A 748 -12.32 40.64 -4.67
N GLN A 749 -11.33 40.35 -5.51
CA GLN A 749 -11.56 40.08 -6.94
C GLN A 749 -11.61 38.60 -7.30
N LEU A 750 -10.75 37.78 -6.66
CA LEU A 750 -10.58 36.39 -7.04
C LEU A 750 -11.25 35.40 -6.08
N LEU A 751 -11.47 35.80 -4.82
CA LEU A 751 -11.98 34.91 -3.75
C LEU A 751 -13.15 35.54 -3.00
N GLN A 752 -13.90 36.44 -3.62
CA GLN A 752 -14.95 37.28 -3.00
C GLN A 752 -16.07 36.48 -2.28
N ASP A 753 -16.26 35.22 -2.65
CA ASP A 753 -17.28 34.37 -2.07
C ASP A 753 -16.76 33.43 -0.97
N ASP A 754 -15.45 33.47 -0.70
CA ASP A 754 -14.88 32.83 0.49
C ASP A 754 -15.27 33.66 1.73
N LYS A 755 -16.17 33.13 2.57
CA LYS A 755 -16.75 33.83 3.72
C LYS A 755 -16.97 32.88 4.88
N ILE A 756 -17.11 33.43 6.07
CA ILE A 756 -17.61 32.69 7.23
C ILE A 756 -19.06 32.25 6.95
N GLY A 757 -19.37 30.99 7.19
CA GLY A 757 -20.64 30.34 6.84
C GLY A 757 -20.66 29.65 5.46
N THR A 758 -19.57 29.69 4.70
CA THR A 758 -19.43 29.01 3.40
C THR A 758 -19.75 27.52 3.51
N THR A 759 -19.16 26.83 4.48
CA THR A 759 -19.34 25.38 4.67
C THR A 759 -20.81 25.03 5.00
N GLU A 760 -21.41 25.79 5.89
CA GLU A 760 -22.84 25.66 6.23
C GLU A 760 -23.73 25.83 5.00
N ASN A 761 -23.51 26.89 4.23
CA ASN A 761 -24.30 27.18 3.03
C ASN A 761 -24.21 26.06 1.99
N ILE A 762 -23.00 25.52 1.78
CA ILE A 762 -22.76 24.42 0.85
C ILE A 762 -23.47 23.14 1.32
N VAL A 763 -23.30 22.76 2.60
CA VAL A 763 -23.91 21.54 3.15
C VAL A 763 -25.44 21.65 3.14
N ASN A 764 -26.00 22.78 3.54
CA ASN A 764 -27.43 23.02 3.49
C ASN A 764 -28.00 22.99 2.07
N TYR A 765 -27.20 23.44 1.08
CA TYR A 765 -27.61 23.37 -0.33
C TYR A 765 -27.62 21.93 -0.85
N ILE A 766 -26.60 21.14 -0.49
CA ILE A 766 -26.45 19.76 -0.95
C ILE A 766 -27.49 18.83 -0.32
N PHE A 767 -27.91 19.09 0.93
CA PHE A 767 -28.86 18.23 1.67
C PHE A 767 -30.34 18.59 1.46
N LYS A 768 -30.61 19.65 0.72
CA LYS A 768 -31.97 19.97 0.24
C LYS A 768 -32.41 18.99 -0.84
#